data_36ada2a035b09ac3106160370c220de7
#
_entry.id   36ada2a035b09ac3106160370c220de7
#
_cell.length_a   1.000
_cell.length_b   1.000
_cell.length_c   1.000
_cell.angle_alpha   90.00
_cell.angle_beta   90.00
_cell.angle_gamma   90.00
#
_symmetry.space_group_name_H-M   'P 1'
#
loop_
_entity.id
_entity.type
_entity.pdbx_description
1 polymer ?
#
loop_
_entity_poly.entity_id
_entity_poly.type
_entity_poly.pdbx_seq_one_letter_code
_entity_poly.pdbx_strand_id
1 'polypeptide(L)'
;MAPFNSHHNSFLFTTFLLTILLYSPSSFSSLATTKTYSNGNETDRQALLAIKAQIIDDPYGVMKSWNDSIHFCNWIGVICGHLHQRVTTLNLSSHDLVGSLSPSIGNLTFLSTIDLTFNHFQNQIPQQLGLLFRLKHLDLSNNSFSGAIPANLSGCSKLLRLRLGFNNLSGRIPIELGSFQLLERVQLHYNNLSGPLPDSLGNLSSTKSLSLAVNNFDGKIPESFGRLKNLEFLGLGVNRISGMIPSSVYNLSSMTRFTVPYNQLEGNLPSDLGFTLPNLIVFNVGHNLFSGQLPSSLSNASNLVELDTEGSKFTGKVNIDFGNSPNLWWLVLASNSLGTGEADDLNFFESLAKCKKLGVVDLSDNQFGGIFPSSIYKIPSLVTLRLGSNKLSGNIPKGIGSLVNLTELVIEKNNFSGKIPADIGDLKRLRRLHMSENSFSGHIPSSLASISQLYSLHLQKNLLTGPIPSSLGSLSTLQELDLSHNYLNGSIPKEVMSLSSLTISLNLAQNQFTSSLPSEVGKLQNLGYFDVSENKLSGKIPSELGSCLKLEHLHMESNLFEGSIPSSFSSLRGLQDLDLSRNNLSGEIPNYFQHMLFENLNLSFNRFQGQVPSKGVFKNASGISLVGNEKLCGGIPELHFPACIANKSKNENISQRLKWIIPLFCGLLGSVLIMSTLIVLRLKKLKREPSSAPNSSTIDLLLHVSYASLLKATDEFSSANLLGSGSFGSVYKATLHPNELVVAVKVLQLHERGASKSFLAECEALRNIRHRNLVKLLTVCSSSDFQGNEFKALVYEFMPNGSLESWLHSFSREDGELKILSLVQRLNIAIDVASAMDYLHHHCQQPIVHCDLKPSNILLDNDMIAHVGDFGLARFIQEATTQQTSSFVLKGTIGYAPPEYGMGSKVSTHGDVYSYGILLLEIFTGKRPTDEMFKDGLSLHDYVKRALLRRQISDYVNLYTTDT
;
A
#
# COMPACT_ATOMS: atom_id res chain seq x y z
N MET A 1 1.32 81.18 1.39
CA MET A 1 2.38 82.04 1.94
C MET A 1 3.71 81.37 1.61
N ALA A 2 4.43 81.97 0.79
CA ALA A 2 5.81 81.72 0.34
C ALA A 2 6.81 82.07 1.41
N PRO A 3 8.11 82.04 1.09
CA PRO A 3 9.09 81.01 1.16
C PRO A 3 10.27 81.38 2.07
N PHE A 4 11.26 80.56 2.30
CA PHE A 4 12.63 81.08 2.54
C PHE A 4 13.68 80.01 2.16
N ASN A 5 14.57 80.51 1.28
CA ASN A 5 15.88 80.02 0.90
C ASN A 5 16.86 79.82 2.09
N SER A 6 17.80 78.91 1.95
CA SER A 6 19.22 79.39 1.84
C SER A 6 20.17 78.20 1.53
N HIS A 7 20.96 78.46 0.53
CA HIS A 7 22.28 77.92 0.26
C HIS A 7 23.20 77.92 1.52
N HIS A 8 23.94 76.84 1.73
CA HIS A 8 25.37 76.77 2.04
C HIS A 8 25.71 75.26 2.44
N ASN A 9 26.50 74.65 1.61
CA ASN A 9 27.55 73.70 1.94
C ASN A 9 28.00 72.92 0.72
N SER A 10 28.53 73.68 -0.26
CA SER A 10 29.18 73.05 -1.44
C SER A 10 30.63 73.52 -1.57
N PHE A 11 31.36 73.67 -0.45
CA PHE A 11 32.75 74.16 -0.51
C PHE A 11 33.78 73.45 0.38
N LEU A 12 33.38 72.32 1.00
CA LEU A 12 34.29 71.52 1.88
C LEU A 12 34.63 70.12 1.35
N PHE A 13 34.09 69.73 0.19
CA PHE A 13 34.37 68.41 -0.37
C PHE A 13 35.37 68.35 -1.51
N THR A 14 35.76 69.51 -2.05
CA THR A 14 36.74 69.65 -3.14
C THR A 14 38.19 69.92 -2.66
N THR A 15 38.39 70.26 -1.41
CA THR A 15 39.76 70.48 -0.87
C THR A 15 40.39 69.28 -0.20
N PHE A 16 39.66 68.23 0.07
CA PHE A 16 40.21 67.02 0.69
C PHE A 16 40.68 65.94 -0.33
N LEU A 17 40.37 66.13 -1.61
CA LEU A 17 40.82 65.23 -2.69
C LEU A 17 42.14 65.68 -3.35
N LEU A 18 42.66 66.94 -3.06
CA LEU A 18 43.88 67.47 -3.70
C LEU A 18 45.11 67.31 -2.81
N THR A 19 45.03 66.93 -1.53
CA THR A 19 46.19 66.86 -0.62
C THR A 19 46.75 65.42 -0.47
N ILE A 20 46.14 64.39 -1.10
CA ILE A 20 46.68 63.00 -1.08
C ILE A 20 47.57 62.71 -2.30
N LEU A 21 47.74 63.61 -3.25
CA LEU A 21 48.49 63.40 -4.49
C LEU A 21 49.97 63.95 -4.47
N LEU A 22 50.48 64.41 -3.33
CA LEU A 22 51.78 65.10 -3.35
C LEU A 22 52.85 64.60 -2.32
N TYR A 23 52.68 63.41 -1.77
CA TYR A 23 53.81 62.87 -0.95
C TYR A 23 53.84 61.32 -1.09
N SER A 24 54.70 60.81 -1.97
CA SER A 24 55.50 59.64 -1.78
C SER A 24 56.61 59.52 -2.81
N PRO A 25 57.84 59.18 -2.40
CA PRO A 25 58.94 59.00 -3.33
C PRO A 25 58.98 57.54 -3.85
N SER A 26 59.10 57.45 -5.14
CA SER A 26 59.70 56.42 -5.98
C SER A 26 60.42 55.25 -5.32
N SER A 27 59.95 54.11 -5.61
CA SER A 27 60.75 52.92 -6.00
C SER A 27 59.93 52.05 -7.00
N PHE A 28 60.25 52.15 -8.26
CA PHE A 28 59.79 51.31 -9.34
C PHE A 28 60.47 49.94 -9.17
N SER A 29 59.71 48.94 -8.85
CA SER A 29 59.99 47.60 -9.25
C SER A 29 58.83 47.19 -10.17
N SER A 30 59.10 47.02 -11.43
CA SER A 30 58.20 46.56 -12.44
C SER A 30 57.76 45.11 -12.14
N LEU A 31 56.57 44.99 -11.53
CA LEU A 31 55.83 43.72 -11.66
C LEU A 31 54.85 43.89 -12.85
N ALA A 32 55.24 43.29 -13.96
CA ALA A 32 54.33 43.05 -15.07
C ALA A 32 53.17 42.21 -14.53
N THR A 33 52.07 42.88 -14.18
CA THR A 33 50.78 42.19 -14.04
C THR A 33 50.34 41.79 -15.44
N THR A 34 50.71 40.58 -15.87
CA THR A 34 50.04 39.88 -16.92
C THR A 34 48.55 39.81 -16.49
N LYS A 35 47.70 40.69 -17.04
CA LYS A 35 46.29 40.39 -17.12
C LYS A 35 46.18 39.09 -17.91
N THR A 36 46.17 37.97 -17.17
CA THR A 36 45.67 36.71 -17.71
C THR A 36 44.22 37.00 -18.06
N TYR A 37 43.91 37.22 -19.32
CA TYR A 37 42.61 36.98 -19.89
C TYR A 37 42.37 35.48 -19.63
N SER A 38 41.69 35.15 -18.56
CA SER A 38 41.23 33.78 -18.36
C SER A 38 40.37 33.49 -19.60
N ASN A 39 40.84 32.58 -20.44
CA ASN A 39 40.04 32.09 -21.54
C ASN A 39 38.67 31.71 -20.97
N GLY A 40 37.56 32.27 -21.50
CA GLY A 40 36.22 32.00 -20.96
C GLY A 40 35.88 30.52 -20.83
N ASN A 41 36.61 29.67 -21.56
CA ASN A 41 36.53 28.22 -21.48
C ASN A 41 37.07 27.66 -20.13
N GLU A 42 38.14 28.27 -19.58
CA GLU A 42 38.66 27.84 -18.27
C GLU A 42 37.71 28.27 -17.14
N THR A 43 37.04 29.39 -17.25
CA THR A 43 35.99 29.78 -16.29
C THR A 43 34.83 28.80 -16.29
N ASP A 44 34.38 28.32 -17.47
CA ASP A 44 33.32 27.31 -17.58
C ASP A 44 33.78 26.00 -16.98
N ARG A 45 35.00 25.53 -17.27
CA ARG A 45 35.55 24.29 -16.71
C ARG A 45 35.61 24.34 -15.17
N GLN A 46 36.09 25.44 -14.59
CA GLN A 46 36.16 25.64 -13.13
C GLN A 46 34.75 25.65 -12.51
N ALA A 47 33.78 26.29 -13.18
CA ALA A 47 32.41 26.29 -12.71
C ALA A 47 31.79 24.88 -12.71
N LEU A 48 32.05 24.09 -13.75
CA LEU A 48 31.60 22.68 -13.81
C LEU A 48 32.27 21.82 -12.72
N LEU A 49 33.59 22.00 -12.49
CA LEU A 49 34.26 21.29 -11.40
C LEU A 49 33.74 21.68 -10.00
N ALA A 50 33.37 22.96 -9.81
CA ALA A 50 32.73 23.41 -8.59
C ALA A 50 31.31 22.82 -8.42
N ILE A 51 30.59 22.53 -9.51
CA ILE A 51 29.31 21.79 -9.48
C ILE A 51 29.59 20.34 -9.11
N LYS A 52 30.55 19.69 -9.76
CA LYS A 52 30.95 18.31 -9.43
C LYS A 52 31.31 18.15 -7.95
N ALA A 53 32.04 19.11 -7.38
CA ALA A 53 32.45 19.10 -5.97
C ALA A 53 31.27 19.15 -4.97
N GLN A 54 30.08 19.57 -5.40
CA GLN A 54 28.86 19.58 -4.60
C GLN A 54 28.02 18.28 -4.76
N ILE A 55 28.43 17.38 -5.65
CA ILE A 55 27.76 16.07 -5.81
C ILE A 55 28.34 15.13 -4.73
N ILE A 56 27.46 14.62 -3.90
CA ILE A 56 27.79 13.74 -2.77
C ILE A 56 27.73 12.28 -3.21
N ASP A 57 26.75 11.93 -4.06
CA ASP A 57 26.58 10.59 -4.60
C ASP A 57 26.26 10.63 -6.10
N ASP A 58 26.86 9.70 -6.86
CA ASP A 58 26.76 9.57 -8.32
C ASP A 58 26.63 8.08 -8.67
N PRO A 59 25.45 7.49 -8.51
CA PRO A 59 25.22 6.05 -8.70
C PRO A 59 25.57 5.54 -10.10
N TYR A 60 25.38 6.36 -11.13
CA TYR A 60 25.66 5.99 -12.51
C TYR A 60 27.04 6.38 -12.99
N GLY A 61 27.87 7.01 -12.15
CA GLY A 61 29.23 7.41 -12.48
C GLY A 61 29.35 8.48 -13.54
N VAL A 62 28.35 9.34 -13.69
CA VAL A 62 28.32 10.46 -14.63
C VAL A 62 29.49 11.41 -14.43
N MET A 63 29.78 11.72 -13.15
CA MET A 63 30.86 12.62 -12.73
C MET A 63 32.27 12.02 -12.97
N LYS A 64 32.39 10.73 -13.25
CA LYS A 64 33.66 10.10 -13.65
C LYS A 64 34.15 10.64 -15.01
N SER A 65 33.22 11.03 -15.90
CA SER A 65 33.57 11.66 -17.18
C SER A 65 34.11 13.10 -17.02
N TRP A 66 33.84 13.73 -15.86
CA TRP A 66 34.24 15.11 -15.57
C TRP A 66 35.66 15.16 -14.99
N ASN A 67 36.65 14.93 -15.85
CA ASN A 67 38.04 14.87 -15.47
C ASN A 67 38.93 15.52 -16.56
N ASP A 68 40.20 15.69 -16.29
CA ASP A 68 41.15 16.39 -17.14
C ASP A 68 41.61 15.61 -18.37
N SER A 69 41.26 14.33 -18.48
CA SER A 69 41.67 13.49 -19.62
C SER A 69 40.94 13.81 -20.90
N ILE A 70 39.74 14.44 -20.81
CA ILE A 70 38.94 14.86 -21.97
C ILE A 70 38.47 16.31 -21.80
N HIS A 71 38.26 16.98 -22.92
CA HIS A 71 37.74 18.35 -22.90
C HIS A 71 36.35 18.40 -22.27
N PHE A 72 36.07 19.43 -21.45
CA PHE A 72 34.81 19.55 -20.68
C PHE A 72 33.54 19.56 -21.56
N CYS A 73 33.65 19.97 -22.84
CA CYS A 73 32.53 19.88 -23.79
C CYS A 73 32.16 18.44 -24.16
N ASN A 74 32.98 17.46 -23.81
CA ASN A 74 32.72 16.02 -23.99
C ASN A 74 32.31 15.32 -22.69
N TRP A 75 32.16 16.07 -21.61
CA TRP A 75 31.67 15.55 -20.35
C TRP A 75 30.18 15.21 -20.46
N ILE A 76 29.76 14.10 -19.86
CA ILE A 76 28.37 13.67 -19.88
C ILE A 76 27.48 14.81 -19.33
N GLY A 77 26.43 15.16 -20.08
CA GLY A 77 25.49 16.20 -19.69
C GLY A 77 25.93 17.63 -20.06
N VAL A 78 27.14 17.85 -20.59
CA VAL A 78 27.64 19.17 -21.00
C VAL A 78 27.61 19.31 -22.52
N ILE A 79 26.93 20.36 -23.02
CA ILE A 79 26.92 20.71 -24.44
C ILE A 79 27.47 22.12 -24.60
N CYS A 80 28.45 22.27 -25.51
CA CYS A 80 29.05 23.56 -25.84
C CYS A 80 28.56 24.08 -27.21
N GLY A 81 28.61 25.42 -27.34
CA GLY A 81 28.35 26.09 -28.61
C GLY A 81 29.50 25.86 -29.60
N HIS A 82 29.18 25.58 -30.87
CA HIS A 82 30.16 25.29 -31.93
C HIS A 82 31.21 26.40 -32.17
N LEU A 83 30.82 27.67 -32.07
CA LEU A 83 31.68 28.78 -32.37
C LEU A 83 32.61 29.18 -31.20
N HIS A 84 32.13 29.08 -29.97
CA HIS A 84 32.78 29.64 -28.80
C HIS A 84 33.30 28.61 -27.80
N GLN A 85 32.92 27.31 -28.01
CA GLN A 85 33.21 26.23 -27.09
C GLN A 85 32.86 26.56 -25.62
N ARG A 86 31.86 27.46 -25.41
CA ARG A 86 31.29 27.79 -24.10
C ARG A 86 30.08 26.91 -23.83
N VAL A 87 29.87 26.56 -22.59
CA VAL A 87 28.77 25.73 -22.17
C VAL A 87 27.41 26.39 -22.43
N THR A 88 26.59 25.80 -23.26
CA THR A 88 25.26 26.29 -23.64
C THR A 88 24.13 25.48 -23.02
N THR A 89 24.37 24.20 -22.68
CA THR A 89 23.40 23.32 -22.04
C THR A 89 24.09 22.49 -20.98
N LEU A 90 23.46 22.42 -19.81
CA LEU A 90 23.80 21.46 -18.75
C LEU A 90 22.56 20.58 -18.52
N ASN A 91 22.67 19.32 -18.94
CA ASN A 91 21.63 18.30 -18.77
C ASN A 91 22.15 17.13 -17.95
N LEU A 92 21.74 17.06 -16.70
CA LEU A 92 22.05 15.98 -15.76
C LEU A 92 20.75 15.30 -15.29
N SER A 93 19.72 15.26 -16.13
CA SER A 93 18.43 14.67 -15.78
C SER A 93 18.49 13.16 -15.62
N SER A 94 17.72 12.62 -14.67
CA SER A 94 17.52 11.16 -14.45
C SER A 94 18.81 10.38 -14.18
N HIS A 95 19.71 10.94 -13.37
CA HIS A 95 20.98 10.31 -13.00
C HIS A 95 21.08 9.97 -11.51
N ASP A 96 19.99 10.12 -10.76
CA ASP A 96 19.91 9.89 -9.30
C ASP A 96 21.02 10.60 -8.50
N LEU A 97 21.51 11.73 -9.01
CA LEU A 97 22.58 12.51 -8.37
C LEU A 97 22.11 13.08 -7.04
N VAL A 98 22.89 12.90 -6.00
CA VAL A 98 22.69 13.49 -4.68
C VAL A 98 23.70 14.63 -4.46
N GLY A 99 23.22 15.79 -4.02
CA GLY A 99 24.12 16.93 -3.77
C GLY A 99 23.39 18.26 -3.74
N SER A 100 24.13 19.34 -3.97
CA SER A 100 23.58 20.69 -4.08
C SER A 100 24.08 21.40 -5.35
N LEU A 101 23.33 22.39 -5.79
CA LEU A 101 23.73 23.19 -6.96
C LEU A 101 24.71 24.27 -6.53
N SER A 102 25.94 24.23 -7.04
CA SER A 102 26.98 25.24 -6.71
C SER A 102 26.60 26.64 -7.17
N PRO A 103 26.83 27.70 -6.36
CA PRO A 103 26.71 29.08 -6.79
C PRO A 103 27.56 29.41 -8.02
N SER A 104 28.63 28.66 -8.28
CA SER A 104 29.48 28.82 -9.46
C SER A 104 28.75 28.59 -10.78
N ILE A 105 27.52 28.00 -10.76
CA ILE A 105 26.64 27.91 -11.94
C ILE A 105 26.44 29.25 -12.64
N GLY A 106 26.41 30.35 -11.87
CA GLY A 106 26.27 31.70 -12.42
C GLY A 106 27.43 32.15 -13.31
N ASN A 107 28.57 31.49 -13.28
CA ASN A 107 29.73 31.75 -14.12
C ASN A 107 29.61 31.19 -15.54
N LEU A 108 28.67 30.24 -15.73
CA LEU A 108 28.39 29.66 -17.05
C LEU A 108 27.52 30.58 -17.90
N THR A 109 28.01 31.77 -18.19
CA THR A 109 27.24 32.92 -18.74
C THR A 109 26.65 32.68 -20.14
N PHE A 110 27.04 31.58 -20.82
CA PHE A 110 26.48 31.18 -22.13
C PHE A 110 25.37 30.16 -22.01
N LEU A 111 25.04 29.68 -20.81
CA LEU A 111 23.95 28.73 -20.59
C LEU A 111 22.61 29.26 -21.12
N SER A 112 21.98 28.45 -21.93
CA SER A 112 20.62 28.64 -22.44
C SER A 112 19.63 27.62 -21.82
N THR A 113 20.13 26.46 -21.40
CA THR A 113 19.31 25.37 -20.84
C THR A 113 20.01 24.74 -19.65
N ILE A 114 19.25 24.57 -18.56
CA ILE A 114 19.61 23.78 -17.39
C ILE A 114 18.47 22.77 -17.19
N ASP A 115 18.82 21.49 -17.20
CA ASP A 115 17.92 20.38 -16.88
C ASP A 115 18.58 19.47 -15.84
N LEU A 116 18.06 19.52 -14.61
CA LEU A 116 18.49 18.67 -13.48
C LEU A 116 17.35 17.78 -12.99
N THR A 117 16.33 17.55 -13.81
CA THR A 117 15.12 16.81 -13.42
C THR A 117 15.42 15.40 -12.98
N PHE A 118 14.56 14.86 -12.08
CA PHE A 118 14.65 13.49 -11.58
C PHE A 118 16.02 13.14 -10.99
N ASN A 119 16.44 13.94 -10.00
CA ASN A 119 17.62 13.76 -9.18
C ASN A 119 17.27 13.98 -7.69
N HIS A 120 18.28 14.02 -6.85
CA HIS A 120 18.16 14.28 -5.41
C HIS A 120 18.93 15.55 -4.98
N PHE A 121 18.95 16.56 -5.85
CA PHE A 121 19.53 17.86 -5.49
C PHE A 121 18.75 18.46 -4.32
N GLN A 122 19.49 18.93 -3.31
CA GLN A 122 18.96 19.49 -2.06
C GLN A 122 19.47 20.90 -1.79
N ASN A 123 19.06 21.47 -0.64
CA ASN A 123 19.38 22.83 -0.23
C ASN A 123 18.73 23.90 -1.10
N GLN A 124 19.19 25.14 -0.98
CA GLN A 124 18.59 26.29 -1.66
C GLN A 124 19.03 26.39 -3.13
N ILE A 125 18.12 26.93 -3.95
CA ILE A 125 18.44 27.31 -5.32
C ILE A 125 19.39 28.52 -5.26
N PRO A 126 20.60 28.47 -5.89
CA PRO A 126 21.55 29.57 -5.81
C PRO A 126 21.04 30.86 -6.45
N GLN A 127 21.19 31.98 -5.74
CA GLN A 127 20.83 33.32 -6.26
C GLN A 127 21.63 33.71 -7.52
N GLN A 128 22.82 33.14 -7.68
CA GLN A 128 23.72 33.36 -8.83
C GLN A 128 23.15 32.84 -10.15
N LEU A 129 22.09 31.99 -10.14
CA LEU A 129 21.36 31.67 -11.36
C LEU A 129 20.86 32.94 -12.09
N GLY A 130 20.53 34.00 -11.35
CA GLY A 130 20.12 35.28 -11.93
C GLY A 130 21.17 35.98 -12.81
N LEU A 131 22.42 35.54 -12.77
CA LEU A 131 23.47 36.05 -13.66
C LEU A 131 23.40 35.48 -15.08
N LEU A 132 22.56 34.44 -15.29
CA LEU A 132 22.43 33.74 -16.55
C LEU A 132 21.40 34.40 -17.51
N PHE A 133 21.68 35.61 -17.95
CA PHE A 133 20.77 36.42 -18.79
C PHE A 133 20.42 35.81 -20.14
N ARG A 134 21.13 34.73 -20.56
CA ARG A 134 20.86 33.96 -21.79
C ARG A 134 19.97 32.76 -21.56
N LEU A 135 19.68 32.40 -20.28
CA LEU A 135 18.91 31.21 -19.90
C LEU A 135 17.50 31.31 -20.46
N LYS A 136 17.08 30.26 -21.20
CA LYS A 136 15.74 30.09 -21.79
C LYS A 136 14.93 29.04 -21.06
N HIS A 137 15.59 27.95 -20.62
CA HIS A 137 14.93 26.82 -19.99
C HIS A 137 15.65 26.49 -18.68
N LEU A 138 14.91 26.60 -17.58
CA LEU A 138 15.33 26.16 -16.25
C LEU A 138 14.36 25.08 -15.77
N ASP A 139 14.85 23.84 -15.69
CA ASP A 139 14.09 22.73 -15.16
C ASP A 139 14.85 22.07 -14.01
N LEU A 140 14.32 22.26 -12.80
CA LEU A 140 14.81 21.69 -11.55
C LEU A 140 13.78 20.76 -10.92
N SER A 141 12.75 20.34 -11.67
CA SER A 141 11.63 19.56 -11.16
C SER A 141 12.07 18.19 -10.66
N ASN A 142 11.27 17.59 -9.76
CA ASN A 142 11.55 16.27 -9.20
C ASN A 142 12.93 16.18 -8.54
N ASN A 143 13.13 17.03 -7.53
CA ASN A 143 14.32 17.10 -6.68
C ASN A 143 13.92 17.35 -5.22
N SER A 144 14.88 17.69 -4.37
CA SER A 144 14.68 18.02 -2.95
C SER A 144 15.11 19.47 -2.62
N PHE A 145 15.10 20.37 -3.62
CA PHE A 145 15.42 21.79 -3.38
C PHE A 145 14.48 22.38 -2.32
N SER A 146 15.03 23.19 -1.42
CA SER A 146 14.32 23.80 -0.29
C SER A 146 14.56 25.30 -0.21
N GLY A 147 13.89 25.96 0.75
CA GLY A 147 13.98 27.42 0.92
C GLY A 147 13.17 28.20 -0.12
N ALA A 148 13.41 29.49 -0.21
CA ALA A 148 12.64 30.38 -1.08
C ALA A 148 13.12 30.34 -2.54
N ILE A 149 12.20 30.63 -3.46
CA ILE A 149 12.56 30.94 -4.87
C ILE A 149 13.36 32.22 -4.90
N PRO A 150 14.59 32.24 -5.45
CA PRO A 150 15.42 33.45 -5.46
C PRO A 150 14.81 34.57 -6.33
N ALA A 151 14.63 35.79 -5.77
CA ALA A 151 14.18 36.95 -6.50
C ALA A 151 15.12 37.33 -7.66
N ASN A 152 16.42 37.06 -7.48
CA ASN A 152 17.47 37.30 -8.47
C ASN A 152 17.27 36.50 -9.79
N LEU A 153 16.41 35.45 -9.82
CA LEU A 153 16.06 34.80 -11.07
C LEU A 153 15.51 35.77 -12.14
N SER A 154 14.94 36.91 -11.72
CA SER A 154 14.48 37.97 -12.62
C SER A 154 15.56 38.47 -13.58
N GLY A 155 16.85 38.30 -13.26
CA GLY A 155 17.98 38.56 -14.16
C GLY A 155 18.05 37.66 -15.40
N CYS A 156 17.38 36.49 -15.39
CA CYS A 156 17.26 35.60 -16.54
C CYS A 156 16.21 36.13 -17.55
N SER A 157 16.41 37.32 -18.10
CA SER A 157 15.40 38.05 -18.89
C SER A 157 14.91 37.32 -20.18
N LYS A 158 15.59 36.28 -20.64
CA LYS A 158 15.22 35.47 -21.80
C LYS A 158 14.50 34.14 -21.45
N LEU A 159 14.12 33.99 -20.18
CA LEU A 159 13.50 32.75 -19.70
C LEU A 159 12.14 32.52 -20.37
N LEU A 160 11.97 31.33 -20.97
CA LEU A 160 10.75 30.84 -21.62
C LEU A 160 10.01 29.83 -20.74
N ARG A 161 10.78 29.01 -20.01
CA ARG A 161 10.23 27.93 -19.17
C ARG A 161 10.92 27.92 -17.82
N LEU A 162 10.11 28.03 -16.76
CA LEU A 162 10.51 27.90 -15.36
C LEU A 162 9.77 26.74 -14.75
N ARG A 163 10.48 25.63 -14.50
CA ARG A 163 9.95 24.42 -13.90
C ARG A 163 10.68 24.11 -12.61
N LEU A 164 9.98 24.24 -11.49
CA LEU A 164 10.48 23.99 -10.14
C LEU A 164 9.53 23.03 -9.39
N GLY A 165 8.62 22.38 -10.08
CA GLY A 165 7.63 21.47 -9.48
C GLY A 165 8.25 20.27 -8.81
N PHE A 166 7.53 19.63 -7.87
CA PHE A 166 8.00 18.47 -7.11
C PHE A 166 9.33 18.73 -6.40
N ASN A 167 9.32 19.72 -5.48
CA ASN A 167 10.44 20.07 -4.61
C ASN A 167 9.93 20.36 -3.19
N ASN A 168 10.79 20.84 -2.32
CA ASN A 168 10.46 21.30 -0.96
C ASN A 168 10.62 22.82 -0.80
N LEU A 169 10.35 23.59 -1.87
CA LEU A 169 10.46 25.04 -1.85
C LEU A 169 9.39 25.64 -0.94
N SER A 170 9.75 26.71 -0.22
CA SER A 170 8.90 27.36 0.78
C SER A 170 8.91 28.88 0.64
N GLY A 171 8.09 29.56 1.45
CA GLY A 171 7.96 31.01 1.41
C GLY A 171 7.07 31.48 0.28
N ARG A 172 7.14 32.77 -0.07
CA ARG A 172 6.28 33.42 -1.05
C ARG A 172 6.88 33.39 -2.46
N ILE A 173 6.02 33.49 -3.47
CA ILE A 173 6.48 33.78 -4.85
C ILE A 173 7.03 35.20 -4.88
N PRO A 174 8.29 35.39 -5.33
CA PRO A 174 8.89 36.73 -5.46
C PRO A 174 8.11 37.59 -6.48
N ILE A 175 7.86 38.83 -6.13
CA ILE A 175 7.13 39.78 -7.02
C ILE A 175 7.92 40.05 -8.30
N GLU A 176 9.23 39.89 -8.26
CA GLU A 176 10.17 40.07 -9.37
C GLU A 176 9.94 39.08 -10.51
N LEU A 177 9.31 37.88 -10.23
CA LEU A 177 8.96 36.93 -11.27
C LEU A 177 7.99 37.54 -12.31
N GLY A 178 7.18 38.54 -11.92
CA GLY A 178 6.30 39.26 -12.83
C GLY A 178 7.02 40.11 -13.87
N SER A 179 8.34 40.26 -13.81
CA SER A 179 9.14 41.00 -14.81
C SER A 179 9.46 40.21 -16.08
N PHE A 180 9.20 38.92 -16.11
CA PHE A 180 9.51 38.07 -17.26
C PHE A 180 8.53 38.32 -18.42
N GLN A 181 8.99 38.92 -19.50
CA GLN A 181 8.15 39.24 -20.65
C GLN A 181 7.96 38.05 -21.62
N LEU A 182 8.88 37.07 -21.62
CA LEU A 182 8.93 35.98 -22.57
C LEU A 182 8.50 34.65 -21.96
N LEU A 183 8.17 34.62 -20.68
CA LEU A 183 7.91 33.40 -19.95
C LEU A 183 6.58 32.72 -20.38
N GLU A 184 6.68 31.58 -21.05
CA GLU A 184 5.52 30.83 -21.56
C GLU A 184 4.96 29.84 -20.56
N ARG A 185 5.83 29.18 -19.76
CA ARG A 185 5.42 28.14 -18.82
C ARG A 185 6.02 28.36 -17.43
N VAL A 186 5.16 28.38 -16.42
CA VAL A 186 5.51 28.45 -15.00
C VAL A 186 4.93 27.26 -14.29
N GLN A 187 5.78 26.40 -13.75
CA GLN A 187 5.39 25.18 -13.04
C GLN A 187 6.05 25.15 -11.66
N LEU A 188 5.29 25.52 -10.63
CA LEU A 188 5.71 25.55 -9.22
C LEU A 188 4.90 24.56 -8.36
N HIS A 189 4.10 23.70 -8.99
CA HIS A 189 3.23 22.75 -8.32
C HIS A 189 4.02 21.75 -7.48
N TYR A 190 3.36 21.16 -6.46
CA TYR A 190 4.00 20.23 -5.52
C TYR A 190 5.23 20.82 -4.83
N ASN A 191 4.98 21.84 -4.01
CA ASN A 191 5.97 22.48 -3.15
C ASN A 191 5.33 22.83 -1.79
N ASN A 192 6.04 23.57 -0.95
CA ASN A 192 5.56 24.13 0.32
C ASN A 192 5.48 25.67 0.27
N LEU A 193 5.20 26.22 -0.91
CA LEU A 193 5.06 27.67 -1.13
C LEU A 193 3.79 28.19 -0.43
N SER A 194 3.82 29.43 0.06
CA SER A 194 2.75 29.98 0.91
C SER A 194 2.55 31.47 0.69
N GLY A 195 1.51 32.00 1.33
CA GLY A 195 1.11 33.42 1.24
C GLY A 195 0.29 33.72 -0.02
N PRO A 196 -0.12 34.97 -0.21
CA PRO A 196 -0.98 35.38 -1.32
C PRO A 196 -0.26 35.30 -2.67
N LEU A 197 -1.02 35.03 -3.73
CA LEU A 197 -0.55 35.16 -5.11
C LEU A 197 -0.23 36.60 -5.44
N PRO A 198 1.00 36.92 -5.88
CA PRO A 198 1.35 38.32 -6.15
C PRO A 198 0.69 38.85 -7.42
N ASP A 199 0.19 40.08 -7.38
CA ASP A 199 -0.42 40.79 -8.52
C ASP A 199 0.52 40.87 -9.75
N SER A 200 1.83 40.86 -9.50
CA SER A 200 2.85 40.94 -10.55
C SER A 200 2.82 39.73 -11.50
N LEU A 201 2.30 38.59 -11.09
CA LEU A 201 2.12 37.43 -11.98
C LEU A 201 1.20 37.75 -13.16
N GLY A 202 0.23 38.67 -13.00
CA GLY A 202 -0.63 39.14 -14.09
C GLY A 202 0.12 39.95 -15.17
N ASN A 203 1.40 40.25 -15.01
CA ASN A 203 2.24 40.92 -16.01
C ASN A 203 2.93 39.92 -16.98
N LEU A 204 2.82 38.62 -16.73
CA LEU A 204 3.41 37.56 -17.54
C LEU A 204 2.63 37.36 -18.86
N SER A 205 2.66 38.37 -19.72
CA SER A 205 1.79 38.46 -20.92
C SER A 205 1.96 37.30 -21.92
N SER A 206 3.14 36.67 -21.98
CA SER A 206 3.42 35.51 -22.86
C SER A 206 3.05 34.18 -22.28
N THR A 207 2.61 34.13 -21.01
CA THR A 207 2.36 32.86 -20.33
C THR A 207 1.15 32.16 -20.86
N LYS A 208 1.38 30.88 -21.30
CA LYS A 208 0.37 29.94 -21.75
C LYS A 208 -0.03 28.96 -20.64
N SER A 209 0.89 28.63 -19.73
CA SER A 209 0.65 27.65 -18.67
C SER A 209 1.17 28.15 -17.33
N LEU A 210 0.27 28.24 -16.35
CA LEU A 210 0.56 28.61 -14.96
C LEU A 210 0.06 27.51 -14.03
N SER A 211 0.98 26.74 -13.47
CA SER A 211 0.68 25.64 -12.54
C SER A 211 1.27 25.93 -11.17
N LEU A 212 0.41 26.16 -10.19
CA LEU A 212 0.71 26.44 -8.78
C LEU A 212 0.03 25.45 -7.83
N ALA A 213 -0.53 24.37 -8.36
CA ALA A 213 -1.30 23.39 -7.61
C ALA A 213 -0.46 22.70 -6.53
N VAL A 214 -1.13 22.20 -5.50
CA VAL A 214 -0.51 21.46 -4.37
C VAL A 214 0.61 22.29 -3.72
N ASN A 215 0.16 23.34 -3.04
CA ASN A 215 0.97 24.26 -2.26
C ASN A 215 0.16 24.75 -1.04
N ASN A 216 0.63 25.78 -0.35
CA ASN A 216 -0.06 26.41 0.78
C ASN A 216 -0.45 27.88 0.48
N PHE A 217 -0.74 28.22 -0.79
CA PHE A 217 -1.16 29.58 -1.14
C PHE A 217 -2.49 29.92 -0.50
N ASP A 218 -2.61 31.16 -0.03
CA ASP A 218 -3.77 31.73 0.62
C ASP A 218 -4.24 33.04 -0.07
N GLY A 219 -5.23 33.70 0.51
CA GLY A 219 -5.78 34.93 -0.02
C GLY A 219 -6.65 34.72 -1.27
N LYS A 220 -6.69 35.70 -2.16
CA LYS A 220 -7.57 35.73 -3.34
C LYS A 220 -6.78 35.55 -4.64
N ILE A 221 -7.46 35.11 -5.70
CA ILE A 221 -6.94 35.16 -7.06
C ILE A 221 -6.87 36.64 -7.47
N PRO A 222 -5.68 37.16 -7.89
CA PRO A 222 -5.54 38.57 -8.25
C PRO A 222 -6.37 38.94 -9.49
N GLU A 223 -6.99 40.15 -9.48
CA GLU A 223 -7.69 40.72 -10.63
C GLU A 223 -6.76 40.84 -11.86
N SER A 224 -5.47 41.05 -11.61
CA SER A 224 -4.44 41.13 -12.63
C SER A 224 -4.28 39.90 -13.52
N PHE A 225 -4.72 38.72 -13.05
CA PHE A 225 -4.66 37.51 -13.88
C PHE A 225 -5.52 37.62 -15.14
N GLY A 226 -6.56 38.43 -15.15
CA GLY A 226 -7.35 38.76 -16.35
C GLY A 226 -6.54 39.42 -17.49
N ARG A 227 -5.29 39.83 -17.26
CA ARG A 227 -4.36 40.32 -18.28
C ARG A 227 -3.62 39.23 -19.05
N LEU A 228 -3.64 38.00 -18.56
CA LEU A 228 -2.94 36.85 -19.15
C LEU A 228 -3.67 36.30 -20.39
N LYS A 229 -3.79 37.08 -21.45
CA LYS A 229 -4.62 36.76 -22.61
C LYS A 229 -4.19 35.54 -23.41
N ASN A 230 -2.94 35.08 -23.26
CA ASN A 230 -2.43 33.86 -23.90
C ASN A 230 -2.53 32.62 -23.01
N LEU A 231 -3.15 32.73 -21.79
CA LEU A 231 -3.21 31.62 -20.84
C LEU A 231 -4.17 30.53 -21.31
N GLU A 232 -3.62 29.36 -21.56
CA GLU A 232 -4.33 28.14 -21.96
C GLU A 232 -4.60 27.21 -20.77
N PHE A 233 -3.71 27.20 -19.79
CA PHE A 233 -3.81 26.37 -18.59
C PHE A 233 -3.60 27.19 -17.31
N LEU A 234 -4.59 27.15 -16.41
CA LEU A 234 -4.51 27.67 -15.04
C LEU A 234 -4.76 26.54 -14.04
N GLY A 235 -3.71 26.14 -13.30
CA GLY A 235 -3.76 25.09 -12.27
C GLY A 235 -3.46 25.67 -10.89
N LEU A 236 -4.51 25.81 -10.02
CA LEU A 236 -4.40 26.31 -8.65
C LEU A 236 -4.93 25.31 -7.61
N GLY A 237 -5.25 24.07 -8.03
CA GLY A 237 -5.88 23.08 -7.16
C GLY A 237 -5.05 22.72 -5.92
N VAL A 238 -5.70 22.29 -4.86
CA VAL A 238 -5.09 21.89 -3.59
C VAL A 238 -4.24 23.01 -3.00
N ASN A 239 -4.95 24.05 -2.54
CA ASN A 239 -4.37 25.22 -1.86
C ASN A 239 -5.38 25.72 -0.79
N ARG A 240 -5.18 26.95 -0.28
CA ARG A 240 -6.08 27.62 0.66
C ARG A 240 -6.63 28.93 0.10
N ILE A 241 -6.71 29.01 -1.23
CA ILE A 241 -7.15 30.22 -1.94
C ILE A 241 -8.64 30.41 -1.67
N SER A 242 -9.07 31.64 -1.37
CA SER A 242 -10.41 31.99 -0.92
C SER A 242 -11.01 33.17 -1.72
N GLY A 243 -12.28 33.45 -1.48
CA GLY A 243 -13.02 34.52 -2.12
C GLY A 243 -13.45 34.20 -3.55
N MET A 244 -13.99 35.20 -4.26
CA MET A 244 -14.50 35.01 -5.61
C MET A 244 -13.38 35.04 -6.65
N ILE A 245 -13.57 34.25 -7.72
CA ILE A 245 -12.72 34.37 -8.93
C ILE A 245 -13.08 35.68 -9.65
N PRO A 246 -12.10 36.54 -9.97
CA PRO A 246 -12.35 37.77 -10.70
C PRO A 246 -13.03 37.52 -12.04
N SER A 247 -14.01 38.39 -12.40
CA SER A 247 -14.72 38.28 -13.69
C SER A 247 -13.79 38.36 -14.90
N SER A 248 -12.69 39.12 -14.75
CA SER A 248 -11.65 39.27 -15.77
C SER A 248 -10.95 37.93 -16.13
N VAL A 249 -10.88 36.96 -15.17
CA VAL A 249 -10.29 35.63 -15.39
C VAL A 249 -11.21 34.78 -16.23
N TYR A 250 -12.53 34.89 -16.06
CA TYR A 250 -13.49 34.21 -16.88
C TYR A 250 -13.58 34.72 -18.34
N ASN A 251 -12.88 35.80 -18.65
CA ASN A 251 -12.78 36.39 -20.00
C ASN A 251 -11.45 36.06 -20.73
N LEU A 252 -10.79 34.97 -20.32
CA LEU A 252 -9.57 34.47 -20.95
C LEU A 252 -9.91 33.45 -22.02
N SER A 253 -10.34 33.87 -23.20
CA SER A 253 -10.85 33.03 -24.28
C SER A 253 -9.87 31.97 -24.81
N SER A 254 -8.57 32.13 -24.54
CA SER A 254 -7.54 31.13 -24.86
C SER A 254 -7.55 29.95 -23.91
N MET A 255 -8.27 30.04 -22.76
CA MET A 255 -8.27 29.02 -21.71
C MET A 255 -8.84 27.71 -22.24
N THR A 256 -8.05 26.65 -22.14
CA THR A 256 -8.45 25.28 -22.46
C THR A 256 -8.63 24.43 -21.21
N ARG A 257 -7.83 24.69 -20.17
CA ARG A 257 -7.86 23.93 -18.91
C ARG A 257 -7.90 24.90 -17.72
N PHE A 258 -8.99 24.85 -16.99
CA PHE A 258 -9.24 25.62 -15.79
C PHE A 258 -9.43 24.67 -14.61
N THR A 259 -8.41 24.55 -13.73
CA THR A 259 -8.43 23.57 -12.64
C THR A 259 -8.08 24.25 -11.30
N VAL A 260 -9.08 24.38 -10.43
CA VAL A 260 -8.96 25.04 -9.13
C VAL A 260 -9.55 24.21 -7.98
N PRO A 261 -9.59 22.85 -8.05
CA PRO A 261 -10.25 22.05 -7.02
C PRO A 261 -9.53 22.14 -5.66
N TYR A 262 -10.24 21.74 -4.60
CA TYR A 262 -9.71 21.74 -3.24
C TYR A 262 -9.14 23.09 -2.81
N ASN A 263 -10.03 24.10 -2.74
CA ASN A 263 -9.76 25.45 -2.25
C ASN A 263 -10.94 25.95 -1.40
N GLN A 264 -10.94 27.25 -1.09
CA GLN A 264 -12.02 27.93 -0.38
C GLN A 264 -12.68 29.00 -1.28
N LEU A 265 -12.66 28.77 -2.61
CA LEU A 265 -13.25 29.69 -3.58
C LEU A 265 -14.76 29.69 -3.46
N GLU A 266 -15.37 30.86 -3.59
CA GLU A 266 -16.80 31.06 -3.36
C GLU A 266 -17.45 31.89 -4.48
N GLY A 267 -18.77 32.06 -4.38
CA GLY A 267 -19.56 32.83 -5.35
C GLY A 267 -20.19 31.97 -6.42
N ASN A 268 -20.79 32.60 -7.41
CA ASN A 268 -21.49 31.94 -8.52
C ASN A 268 -20.61 31.94 -9.77
N LEU A 269 -20.74 30.89 -10.59
CA LEU A 269 -20.16 30.89 -11.93
C LEU A 269 -20.96 31.88 -12.82
N PRO A 270 -20.31 32.63 -13.72
CA PRO A 270 -20.99 33.55 -14.65
C PRO A 270 -21.93 32.80 -15.58
N SER A 271 -23.11 33.36 -15.83
CA SER A 271 -24.12 32.76 -16.70
C SER A 271 -23.66 32.61 -18.15
N ASP A 272 -22.70 33.40 -18.60
CA ASP A 272 -22.11 33.42 -19.94
C ASP A 272 -20.78 32.66 -20.06
N LEU A 273 -20.39 31.88 -19.04
CA LEU A 273 -19.12 31.20 -18.94
C LEU A 273 -18.71 30.43 -20.22
N GLY A 274 -19.64 29.68 -20.82
CA GLY A 274 -19.37 28.91 -22.05
C GLY A 274 -19.19 29.77 -23.31
N PHE A 275 -19.60 31.03 -23.28
CA PHE A 275 -19.34 31.99 -24.33
C PHE A 275 -17.98 32.68 -24.14
N THR A 276 -17.62 32.95 -22.91
CA THR A 276 -16.37 33.66 -22.58
C THR A 276 -15.17 32.72 -22.57
N LEU A 277 -15.37 31.42 -22.28
CA LEU A 277 -14.37 30.36 -22.32
C LEU A 277 -14.77 29.25 -23.34
N PRO A 278 -14.88 29.54 -24.66
CA PRO A 278 -15.41 28.60 -25.64
C PRO A 278 -14.48 27.40 -25.93
N ASN A 279 -13.21 27.51 -25.58
CA ASN A 279 -12.20 26.51 -25.88
C ASN A 279 -11.92 25.52 -24.73
N LEU A 280 -12.77 25.53 -23.69
CA LEU A 280 -12.59 24.64 -22.54
C LEU A 280 -12.58 23.17 -22.94
N ILE A 281 -11.54 22.48 -22.50
CA ILE A 281 -11.36 21.01 -22.56
C ILE A 281 -11.57 20.44 -21.15
N VAL A 282 -10.98 21.08 -20.14
CA VAL A 282 -11.09 20.67 -18.73
C VAL A 282 -11.61 21.85 -17.91
N PHE A 283 -12.71 21.63 -17.21
CA PHE A 283 -13.22 22.58 -16.23
C PHE A 283 -13.43 21.85 -14.91
N ASN A 284 -12.50 22.06 -13.96
CA ASN A 284 -12.56 21.45 -12.65
C ASN A 284 -12.53 22.51 -11.55
N VAL A 285 -13.65 22.64 -10.84
CA VAL A 285 -13.84 23.59 -9.72
C VAL A 285 -14.31 22.87 -8.44
N GLY A 286 -14.18 21.56 -8.41
CA GLY A 286 -14.62 20.71 -7.32
C GLY A 286 -14.02 21.06 -5.96
N HIS A 287 -14.69 20.62 -4.89
CA HIS A 287 -14.26 20.81 -3.51
C HIS A 287 -13.91 22.26 -3.17
N ASN A 288 -14.92 23.15 -3.37
CA ASN A 288 -14.87 24.55 -3.10
C ASN A 288 -16.18 25.03 -2.41
N LEU A 289 -16.41 26.31 -2.34
CA LEU A 289 -17.63 26.90 -1.76
C LEU A 289 -18.53 27.57 -2.82
N PHE A 290 -18.35 27.20 -4.10
CA PHE A 290 -19.19 27.73 -5.18
C PHE A 290 -20.66 27.42 -4.94
N SER A 291 -21.55 28.34 -5.37
CA SER A 291 -22.99 28.24 -5.17
C SER A 291 -23.75 28.68 -6.42
N GLY A 292 -25.08 28.68 -6.34
CA GLY A 292 -25.95 29.03 -7.46
C GLY A 292 -26.11 27.91 -8.48
N GLN A 293 -26.59 28.24 -9.69
CA GLN A 293 -26.85 27.27 -10.74
C GLN A 293 -25.64 27.07 -11.64
N LEU A 294 -25.48 25.86 -12.20
CA LEU A 294 -24.52 25.60 -13.27
C LEU A 294 -24.95 26.37 -14.54
N PRO A 295 -24.05 27.13 -15.17
CA PRO A 295 -24.40 27.96 -16.32
C PRO A 295 -24.78 27.12 -17.53
N SER A 296 -25.97 27.33 -18.07
CA SER A 296 -26.43 26.63 -19.30
C SER A 296 -25.56 26.94 -20.53
N SER A 297 -24.86 28.10 -20.53
CA SER A 297 -23.91 28.46 -21.57
C SER A 297 -22.74 27.48 -21.73
N LEU A 298 -22.42 26.61 -20.73
CA LEU A 298 -21.48 25.51 -20.89
C LEU A 298 -21.79 24.58 -22.06
N SER A 299 -23.03 24.57 -22.55
CA SER A 299 -23.44 23.94 -23.82
C SER A 299 -22.63 24.43 -25.04
N ASN A 300 -21.96 25.59 -24.97
CA ASN A 300 -21.14 26.13 -26.03
C ASN A 300 -19.65 25.72 -25.94
N ALA A 301 -19.24 25.09 -24.87
CA ALA A 301 -17.88 24.54 -24.72
C ALA A 301 -17.76 23.20 -25.47
N SER A 302 -17.76 23.25 -26.81
CA SER A 302 -17.84 22.06 -27.67
C SER A 302 -16.63 21.12 -27.59
N ASN A 303 -15.51 21.57 -27.03
CA ASN A 303 -14.29 20.78 -26.83
C ASN A 303 -14.22 20.10 -25.46
N LEU A 304 -15.25 20.23 -24.63
CA LEU A 304 -15.26 19.78 -23.26
C LEU A 304 -15.07 18.24 -23.19
N VAL A 305 -14.07 17.81 -22.45
CA VAL A 305 -13.71 16.42 -22.13
C VAL A 305 -14.00 16.11 -20.67
N GLU A 306 -13.79 17.10 -19.79
CA GLU A 306 -13.98 16.96 -18.35
C GLU A 306 -14.76 18.15 -17.78
N LEU A 307 -15.84 17.81 -17.04
CA LEU A 307 -16.56 18.74 -16.19
C LEU A 307 -16.64 18.15 -14.79
N ASP A 308 -15.99 18.79 -13.83
CA ASP A 308 -15.97 18.37 -12.44
C ASP A 308 -16.30 19.55 -11.51
N THR A 309 -17.41 19.41 -10.78
CA THR A 309 -17.90 20.41 -9.80
C THR A 309 -18.17 19.77 -8.44
N GLU A 310 -17.61 18.58 -8.19
CA GLU A 310 -17.85 17.81 -6.97
C GLU A 310 -17.61 18.63 -5.69
N GLY A 311 -18.39 18.35 -4.64
CA GLY A 311 -18.12 18.85 -3.30
C GLY A 311 -18.20 20.38 -3.17
N SER A 312 -19.19 20.99 -3.84
CA SER A 312 -19.50 22.42 -3.75
C SER A 312 -20.95 22.63 -3.25
N LYS A 313 -21.52 23.79 -3.50
CA LYS A 313 -22.88 24.14 -3.08
C LYS A 313 -23.77 24.53 -4.27
N PHE A 314 -23.53 23.94 -5.44
CA PHE A 314 -24.36 24.21 -6.62
C PHE A 314 -25.78 23.70 -6.41
N THR A 315 -26.75 24.43 -6.96
CA THR A 315 -28.20 24.18 -6.77
C THR A 315 -28.97 24.21 -8.11
N GLY A 316 -30.20 23.73 -8.10
CA GLY A 316 -31.15 23.82 -9.23
C GLY A 316 -30.88 22.78 -10.30
N LYS A 317 -31.62 22.90 -11.41
CA LYS A 317 -31.60 21.94 -12.52
C LYS A 317 -30.34 22.09 -13.37
N VAL A 318 -29.85 20.97 -13.91
CA VAL A 318 -28.75 20.94 -14.88
C VAL A 318 -29.33 21.18 -16.28
N ASN A 319 -29.24 22.43 -16.73
CA ASN A 319 -29.79 22.88 -18.02
C ASN A 319 -28.69 23.03 -19.09
N ILE A 320 -27.76 22.04 -19.15
CA ILE A 320 -26.66 22.01 -20.09
C ILE A 320 -26.94 21.00 -21.19
N ASP A 321 -26.90 21.43 -22.48
CA ASP A 321 -26.91 20.51 -23.62
C ASP A 321 -25.48 19.97 -23.88
N PHE A 322 -25.17 18.81 -23.35
CA PHE A 322 -23.88 18.15 -23.55
C PHE A 322 -23.70 17.57 -24.98
N GLY A 323 -24.77 17.52 -25.77
CA GLY A 323 -24.73 16.97 -27.14
C GLY A 323 -23.79 17.75 -28.09
N ASN A 324 -23.43 18.96 -27.72
CA ASN A 324 -22.42 19.77 -28.42
C ASN A 324 -20.97 19.44 -28.04
N SER A 325 -20.76 18.62 -27.01
CA SER A 325 -19.44 18.17 -26.52
C SER A 325 -19.22 16.68 -26.74
N PRO A 326 -19.04 16.19 -27.98
CA PRO A 326 -19.00 14.76 -28.32
C PRO A 326 -17.81 14.02 -27.72
N ASN A 327 -16.79 14.75 -27.27
CA ASN A 327 -15.59 14.21 -26.63
C ASN A 327 -15.69 14.13 -25.11
N LEU A 328 -16.82 14.54 -24.51
CA LEU A 328 -17.02 14.46 -23.06
C LEU A 328 -16.79 13.02 -22.59
N TRP A 329 -15.85 12.86 -21.67
CA TRP A 329 -15.46 11.56 -21.09
C TRP A 329 -15.75 11.49 -19.59
N TRP A 330 -15.64 12.63 -18.89
CA TRP A 330 -15.75 12.74 -17.44
C TRP A 330 -16.77 13.81 -17.06
N LEU A 331 -17.86 13.37 -16.38
CA LEU A 331 -18.91 14.26 -15.84
C LEU A 331 -19.11 13.93 -14.37
N VAL A 332 -18.60 14.76 -13.48
CA VAL A 332 -18.72 14.62 -12.03
C VAL A 332 -19.37 15.87 -11.45
N LEU A 333 -20.58 15.70 -10.95
CA LEU A 333 -21.41 16.75 -10.32
C LEU A 333 -21.77 16.36 -8.87
N ALA A 334 -21.09 15.38 -8.31
CA ALA A 334 -21.41 14.77 -7.02
C ALA A 334 -21.30 15.75 -5.84
N SER A 335 -21.91 15.40 -4.71
CA SER A 335 -21.81 16.13 -3.44
C SER A 335 -22.13 17.62 -3.56
N ASN A 336 -23.29 17.90 -4.15
CA ASN A 336 -23.86 19.24 -4.33
C ASN A 336 -25.32 19.29 -3.83
N SER A 337 -26.06 20.30 -4.23
CA SER A 337 -27.50 20.42 -4.01
C SER A 337 -28.25 20.56 -5.36
N LEU A 338 -27.72 19.88 -6.40
CA LEU A 338 -28.29 19.91 -7.75
C LEU A 338 -29.59 19.08 -7.83
N GLY A 339 -30.45 19.44 -8.76
CA GLY A 339 -31.79 18.90 -8.90
C GLY A 339 -32.80 19.65 -8.03
N THR A 340 -34.09 19.40 -8.28
CA THR A 340 -35.23 19.98 -7.54
C THR A 340 -36.09 18.89 -6.91
N GLY A 341 -35.77 17.61 -7.17
CA GLY A 341 -36.63 16.49 -6.80
C GLY A 341 -37.74 16.20 -7.80
N GLU A 342 -37.79 16.92 -8.93
CA GLU A 342 -38.83 16.82 -9.95
C GLU A 342 -38.48 15.74 -10.99
N ALA A 343 -39.52 15.33 -11.75
CA ALA A 343 -39.43 14.24 -12.71
C ALA A 343 -38.51 14.51 -13.91
N ASP A 344 -38.26 15.78 -14.22
CA ASP A 344 -37.49 16.24 -15.37
C ASP A 344 -36.01 16.60 -15.03
N ASP A 345 -35.58 16.39 -13.80
CA ASP A 345 -34.23 16.73 -13.36
C ASP A 345 -33.13 16.02 -14.18
N LEU A 346 -33.41 14.82 -14.71
CA LEU A 346 -32.48 14.03 -15.53
C LEU A 346 -32.68 14.18 -17.04
N ASN A 347 -33.43 15.16 -17.51
CA ASN A 347 -33.67 15.37 -18.96
C ASN A 347 -32.40 15.62 -19.76
N PHE A 348 -31.35 16.13 -19.13
CA PHE A 348 -30.06 16.34 -19.80
C PHE A 348 -29.39 15.03 -20.27
N PHE A 349 -29.80 13.85 -19.77
CA PHE A 349 -29.29 12.56 -20.25
C PHE A 349 -29.63 12.31 -21.73
N GLU A 350 -30.69 12.91 -22.25
CA GLU A 350 -30.98 12.82 -23.70
C GLU A 350 -29.87 13.45 -24.54
N SER A 351 -29.25 14.51 -24.03
CA SER A 351 -28.10 15.14 -24.66
C SER A 351 -26.81 14.35 -24.45
N LEU A 352 -26.59 13.78 -23.25
CA LEU A 352 -25.44 12.91 -22.96
C LEU A 352 -25.39 11.69 -23.87
N ALA A 353 -26.53 11.18 -24.34
CA ALA A 353 -26.58 10.04 -25.27
C ALA A 353 -25.83 10.31 -26.59
N LYS A 354 -25.54 11.57 -26.93
CA LYS A 354 -24.72 11.96 -28.08
C LYS A 354 -23.19 11.88 -27.80
N CYS A 355 -22.78 11.85 -26.51
CA CYS A 355 -21.40 11.80 -26.09
C CYS A 355 -20.85 10.37 -26.14
N LYS A 356 -20.37 9.93 -27.32
CA LYS A 356 -19.99 8.53 -27.56
C LYS A 356 -18.73 8.06 -26.84
N LYS A 357 -17.98 8.98 -26.22
CA LYS A 357 -16.78 8.71 -25.41
C LYS A 357 -17.02 8.76 -23.92
N LEU A 358 -18.23 9.09 -23.47
CA LEU A 358 -18.55 9.29 -22.06
C LEU A 358 -18.27 8.01 -21.26
N GLY A 359 -17.29 8.10 -20.35
CA GLY A 359 -16.82 6.98 -19.53
C GLY A 359 -17.31 7.06 -18.08
N VAL A 360 -17.38 8.25 -17.52
CA VAL A 360 -17.72 8.47 -16.11
C VAL A 360 -18.88 9.45 -15.98
N VAL A 361 -19.92 9.03 -15.24
CA VAL A 361 -21.00 9.89 -14.77
C VAL A 361 -21.17 9.68 -13.28
N ASP A 362 -20.92 10.72 -12.50
CA ASP A 362 -21.15 10.74 -11.06
C ASP A 362 -22.04 11.93 -10.66
N LEU A 363 -23.26 11.62 -10.21
CA LEU A 363 -24.26 12.57 -9.73
C LEU A 363 -24.61 12.32 -8.26
N SER A 364 -23.84 11.49 -7.56
CA SER A 364 -24.16 11.09 -6.18
C SER A 364 -24.23 12.28 -5.21
N ASP A 365 -24.92 12.08 -4.10
CA ASP A 365 -25.09 13.08 -3.02
C ASP A 365 -25.64 14.43 -3.55
N ASN A 366 -26.87 14.38 -4.13
CA ASN A 366 -27.58 15.52 -4.70
C ASN A 366 -29.09 15.48 -4.41
N GLN A 367 -29.90 16.31 -5.10
CA GLN A 367 -31.32 16.38 -4.94
C GLN A 367 -32.09 15.91 -6.21
N PHE A 368 -31.42 15.17 -7.13
CA PHE A 368 -32.02 14.75 -8.38
C PHE A 368 -33.26 13.85 -8.15
N GLY A 369 -34.38 14.21 -8.75
CA GLY A 369 -35.62 13.44 -8.82
C GLY A 369 -35.82 12.78 -10.18
N GLY A 370 -37.00 12.19 -10.36
CA GLY A 370 -37.38 11.52 -11.60
C GLY A 370 -37.07 10.03 -11.63
N ILE A 371 -37.08 9.47 -12.81
CA ILE A 371 -36.90 8.04 -13.06
C ILE A 371 -35.53 7.77 -13.71
N PHE A 372 -35.08 6.51 -13.63
CA PHE A 372 -33.84 6.09 -14.30
C PHE A 372 -33.91 6.37 -15.81
N PRO A 373 -32.99 7.16 -16.37
CA PRO A 373 -33.10 7.63 -17.76
C PRO A 373 -32.71 6.52 -18.74
N SER A 374 -33.70 6.08 -19.57
CA SER A 374 -33.43 5.02 -20.57
C SER A 374 -32.47 5.43 -21.69
N SER A 375 -32.28 6.74 -21.90
CA SER A 375 -31.29 7.29 -22.84
C SER A 375 -29.87 6.88 -22.52
N ILE A 376 -29.54 6.54 -21.26
CA ILE A 376 -28.22 6.06 -20.84
C ILE A 376 -27.79 4.79 -21.58
N TYR A 377 -28.75 3.94 -22.00
CA TYR A 377 -28.45 2.71 -22.73
C TYR A 377 -27.84 2.95 -24.12
N LYS A 378 -27.92 4.18 -24.61
CA LYS A 378 -27.28 4.63 -25.85
C LYS A 378 -25.81 5.01 -25.67
N ILE A 379 -25.24 4.84 -24.45
CA ILE A 379 -23.87 5.21 -24.09
C ILE A 379 -23.06 3.94 -23.72
N PRO A 380 -22.73 3.07 -24.69
CA PRO A 380 -22.04 1.80 -24.38
C PRO A 380 -20.60 1.96 -23.91
N SER A 381 -20.03 3.17 -24.03
CA SER A 381 -18.69 3.52 -23.55
C SER A 381 -18.62 3.72 -22.02
N LEU A 382 -19.76 3.79 -21.34
CA LEU A 382 -19.84 4.10 -19.91
C LEU A 382 -19.15 3.01 -19.07
N VAL A 383 -18.26 3.46 -18.20
CA VAL A 383 -17.44 2.62 -17.30
C VAL A 383 -17.93 2.75 -15.86
N THR A 384 -18.30 3.97 -15.45
CA THR A 384 -18.74 4.28 -14.08
C THR A 384 -20.04 5.06 -14.15
N LEU A 385 -21.05 4.58 -13.41
CA LEU A 385 -22.33 5.25 -13.21
C LEU A 385 -22.65 5.30 -11.73
N ARG A 386 -22.60 6.49 -11.15
CA ARG A 386 -22.96 6.74 -9.75
C ARG A 386 -24.10 7.76 -9.67
N LEU A 387 -25.21 7.32 -9.11
CA LEU A 387 -26.44 8.10 -8.89
C LEU A 387 -26.88 8.00 -7.42
N GLY A 388 -26.03 7.51 -6.53
CA GLY A 388 -26.37 7.25 -5.13
C GLY A 388 -26.75 8.51 -4.36
N SER A 389 -27.47 8.37 -3.24
CA SER A 389 -27.86 9.47 -2.35
C SER A 389 -28.59 10.60 -3.12
N ASN A 390 -29.72 10.25 -3.74
CA ASN A 390 -30.60 11.18 -4.47
C ASN A 390 -32.06 10.91 -4.15
N LYS A 391 -32.99 11.49 -4.92
CA LYS A 391 -34.44 11.28 -4.81
C LYS A 391 -35.01 10.52 -6.01
N LEU A 392 -34.18 9.77 -6.72
CA LEU A 392 -34.56 9.02 -7.91
C LEU A 392 -35.54 7.90 -7.56
N SER A 393 -36.50 7.63 -8.43
CA SER A 393 -37.59 6.70 -8.16
C SER A 393 -37.92 5.81 -9.37
N GLY A 394 -38.93 4.97 -9.22
CA GLY A 394 -39.37 4.05 -10.27
C GLY A 394 -38.49 2.83 -10.40
N ASN A 395 -38.59 2.14 -11.52
CA ASN A 395 -37.90 0.88 -11.77
C ASN A 395 -36.64 1.10 -12.60
N ILE A 396 -35.64 0.24 -12.45
CA ILE A 396 -34.58 0.13 -13.45
C ILE A 396 -35.17 -0.50 -14.71
N PRO A 397 -35.21 0.21 -15.87
CA PRO A 397 -35.78 -0.35 -17.08
C PRO A 397 -34.97 -1.51 -17.62
N LYS A 398 -35.58 -2.43 -18.35
CA LYS A 398 -34.86 -3.44 -19.14
C LYS A 398 -33.93 -2.77 -20.14
N GLY A 399 -32.77 -3.40 -20.42
CA GLY A 399 -31.76 -2.87 -21.32
C GLY A 399 -30.50 -2.41 -20.63
N ILE A 400 -30.43 -2.43 -19.27
CA ILE A 400 -29.20 -2.08 -18.53
C ILE A 400 -28.00 -2.93 -18.96
N GLY A 401 -28.23 -4.18 -19.37
CA GLY A 401 -27.18 -5.08 -19.88
C GLY A 401 -26.47 -4.61 -21.15
N SER A 402 -27.01 -3.59 -21.86
CA SER A 402 -26.33 -2.99 -23.03
C SER A 402 -25.11 -2.15 -22.67
N LEU A 403 -24.93 -1.79 -21.38
CA LEU A 403 -23.78 -1.06 -20.88
C LEU A 403 -22.59 -2.00 -20.65
N VAL A 404 -22.16 -2.70 -21.67
CA VAL A 404 -21.19 -3.82 -21.60
C VAL A 404 -19.83 -3.47 -21.05
N ASN A 405 -19.46 -2.16 -21.02
CA ASN A 405 -18.20 -1.68 -20.47
C ASN A 405 -18.30 -1.23 -19.01
N LEU A 406 -19.51 -1.27 -18.43
CA LEU A 406 -19.71 -0.80 -17.05
C LEU A 406 -18.97 -1.67 -16.06
N THR A 407 -18.14 -1.03 -15.24
CA THR A 407 -17.38 -1.65 -14.15
C THR A 407 -17.96 -1.31 -12.77
N GLU A 408 -18.68 -0.22 -12.68
CA GLU A 408 -19.26 0.26 -11.42
C GLU A 408 -20.67 0.84 -11.65
N LEU A 409 -21.64 0.33 -10.88
CA LEU A 409 -23.01 0.81 -10.80
C LEU A 409 -23.38 1.05 -9.34
N VAL A 410 -23.51 2.31 -8.95
CA VAL A 410 -23.86 2.74 -7.59
C VAL A 410 -25.13 3.58 -7.65
N ILE A 411 -26.23 3.05 -7.12
CA ILE A 411 -27.54 3.70 -7.12
C ILE A 411 -28.21 3.63 -5.72
N GLU A 412 -27.40 3.43 -4.71
CA GLU A 412 -27.83 3.32 -3.31
C GLU A 412 -28.49 4.60 -2.79
N LYS A 413 -29.24 4.50 -1.68
CA LYS A 413 -29.88 5.65 -1.02
C LYS A 413 -30.74 6.49 -1.98
N ASN A 414 -31.71 5.83 -2.56
CA ASN A 414 -32.70 6.43 -3.46
C ASN A 414 -34.13 5.87 -3.18
N ASN A 415 -35.08 6.18 -4.03
CA ASN A 415 -36.44 5.66 -3.95
C ASN A 415 -36.78 4.67 -5.09
N PHE A 416 -35.75 3.99 -5.64
CA PHE A 416 -35.95 2.98 -6.68
C PHE A 416 -36.80 1.81 -6.16
N SER A 417 -37.65 1.29 -7.03
CA SER A 417 -38.60 0.22 -6.67
C SER A 417 -38.68 -0.87 -7.75
N GLY A 418 -39.58 -1.82 -7.57
CA GLY A 418 -39.76 -2.93 -8.50
C GLY A 418 -38.65 -3.99 -8.41
N LYS A 419 -38.53 -4.83 -9.43
CA LYS A 419 -37.60 -5.95 -9.46
C LYS A 419 -36.28 -5.53 -10.03
N ILE A 420 -35.21 -6.14 -9.51
CA ILE A 420 -33.87 -6.06 -10.14
C ILE A 420 -33.96 -6.79 -11.50
N PRO A 421 -33.71 -6.11 -12.64
CA PRO A 421 -33.85 -6.72 -13.96
C PRO A 421 -32.79 -7.81 -14.20
N ALA A 422 -33.20 -8.91 -14.82
CA ALA A 422 -32.31 -10.06 -15.04
C ALA A 422 -31.15 -9.79 -16.01
N ASP A 423 -31.32 -8.85 -16.94
CA ASP A 423 -30.30 -8.43 -17.89
C ASP A 423 -29.11 -7.65 -17.26
N ILE A 424 -29.20 -7.33 -15.95
CA ILE A 424 -28.05 -6.85 -15.19
C ILE A 424 -26.91 -7.89 -15.20
N GLY A 425 -27.22 -9.19 -15.32
CA GLY A 425 -26.25 -10.27 -15.45
C GLY A 425 -25.44 -10.24 -16.76
N ASP A 426 -25.79 -9.37 -17.72
CA ASP A 426 -25.03 -9.21 -18.97
C ASP A 426 -23.87 -8.23 -18.84
N LEU A 427 -23.78 -7.52 -17.71
CA LEU A 427 -22.67 -6.60 -17.36
C LEU A 427 -21.42 -7.36 -16.94
N LYS A 428 -20.79 -8.10 -17.86
CA LYS A 428 -19.68 -9.03 -17.57
C LYS A 428 -18.43 -8.37 -16.97
N ARG A 429 -18.27 -7.06 -17.14
CA ARG A 429 -17.14 -6.28 -16.61
C ARG A 429 -17.43 -5.64 -15.25
N LEU A 430 -18.67 -5.77 -14.77
CA LEU A 430 -19.07 -5.13 -13.52
C LEU A 430 -18.28 -5.71 -12.34
N ARG A 431 -17.71 -4.82 -11.54
CA ARG A 431 -16.92 -5.14 -10.35
C ARG A 431 -17.65 -4.75 -9.08
N ARG A 432 -18.39 -3.63 -9.12
CA ARG A 432 -19.13 -3.10 -7.97
C ARG A 432 -20.59 -2.87 -8.36
N LEU A 433 -21.50 -3.45 -7.57
CA LEU A 433 -22.94 -3.27 -7.71
C LEU A 433 -23.54 -2.89 -6.36
N HIS A 434 -23.82 -1.60 -6.16
CA HIS A 434 -24.40 -1.06 -4.94
C HIS A 434 -25.80 -0.51 -5.20
N MET A 435 -26.80 -1.16 -4.63
CA MET A 435 -28.22 -0.85 -4.78
C MET A 435 -28.93 -0.75 -3.42
N SER A 436 -28.16 -0.64 -2.34
CA SER A 436 -28.65 -0.58 -0.96
C SER A 436 -29.57 0.62 -0.69
N GLU A 437 -30.31 0.56 0.41
CA GLU A 437 -31.18 1.67 0.87
C GLU A 437 -32.08 2.18 -0.23
N ASN A 438 -32.95 1.26 -0.78
CA ASN A 438 -33.93 1.50 -1.79
C ASN A 438 -35.21 0.70 -1.48
N SER A 439 -36.14 0.59 -2.42
CA SER A 439 -37.39 -0.19 -2.31
C SER A 439 -37.46 -1.33 -3.33
N PHE A 440 -36.33 -1.91 -3.73
CA PHE A 440 -36.29 -3.06 -4.64
C PHE A 440 -36.98 -4.25 -4.01
N SER A 441 -37.82 -4.94 -4.83
CA SER A 441 -38.63 -6.07 -4.36
C SER A 441 -38.48 -7.30 -5.27
N GLY A 442 -39.11 -8.39 -4.88
CA GLY A 442 -39.03 -9.66 -5.60
C GLY A 442 -37.73 -10.42 -5.30
N HIS A 443 -37.33 -11.34 -6.18
CA HIS A 443 -36.19 -12.19 -5.94
C HIS A 443 -34.89 -11.59 -6.46
N ILE A 444 -33.75 -11.95 -5.82
CA ILE A 444 -32.44 -11.70 -6.35
C ILE A 444 -32.26 -12.50 -7.64
N PRO A 445 -31.95 -11.87 -8.80
CA PRO A 445 -31.81 -12.58 -10.06
C PRO A 445 -30.66 -13.57 -10.07
N SER A 446 -30.89 -14.82 -10.45
CA SER A 446 -29.80 -15.82 -10.59
C SER A 446 -28.76 -15.44 -11.67
N SER A 447 -29.15 -14.58 -12.63
CA SER A 447 -28.24 -14.04 -13.65
C SER A 447 -27.08 -13.19 -13.09
N LEU A 448 -27.15 -12.65 -11.87
CA LEU A 448 -26.03 -11.99 -11.21
C LEU A 448 -24.80 -12.88 -11.14
N ALA A 449 -24.99 -14.20 -11.03
CA ALA A 449 -23.92 -15.19 -11.03
C ALA A 449 -23.06 -15.20 -12.32
N SER A 450 -23.55 -14.60 -13.41
CA SER A 450 -22.79 -14.48 -14.65
C SER A 450 -21.79 -13.33 -14.65
N ILE A 451 -21.75 -12.49 -13.63
CA ILE A 451 -20.85 -11.34 -13.51
C ILE A 451 -19.54 -11.80 -12.84
N SER A 452 -18.71 -12.51 -13.57
CA SER A 452 -17.52 -13.21 -13.01
C SER A 452 -16.47 -12.31 -12.37
N GLN A 453 -16.51 -11.00 -12.60
CA GLN A 453 -15.57 -10.02 -12.05
C GLN A 453 -16.13 -9.26 -10.83
N LEU A 454 -17.34 -9.58 -10.37
CA LEU A 454 -17.97 -8.89 -9.25
C LEU A 454 -17.21 -9.16 -7.95
N TYR A 455 -16.72 -8.10 -7.30
CA TYR A 455 -16.04 -8.22 -6.01
C TYR A 455 -16.82 -7.60 -4.84
N SER A 456 -17.75 -6.68 -5.11
CA SER A 456 -18.60 -6.07 -4.09
C SER A 456 -20.07 -6.03 -4.54
N LEU A 457 -20.96 -6.63 -3.74
CA LEU A 457 -22.40 -6.69 -3.97
C LEU A 457 -23.16 -6.23 -2.73
N HIS A 458 -23.76 -5.04 -2.81
CA HIS A 458 -24.56 -4.44 -1.74
C HIS A 458 -26.03 -4.30 -2.15
N LEU A 459 -26.90 -5.07 -1.51
CA LEU A 459 -28.35 -5.06 -1.70
C LEU A 459 -29.12 -4.83 -0.40
N GLN A 460 -28.43 -4.46 0.68
CA GLN A 460 -29.03 -4.30 2.02
C GLN A 460 -30.08 -3.18 2.06
N LYS A 461 -30.98 -3.27 3.06
CA LYS A 461 -32.08 -2.30 3.29
C LYS A 461 -32.95 -2.11 2.05
N ASN A 462 -33.54 -3.21 1.60
CA ASN A 462 -34.48 -3.26 0.51
C ASN A 462 -35.73 -4.12 0.89
N LEU A 463 -36.59 -4.39 -0.07
CA LEU A 463 -37.80 -5.22 0.10
C LEU A 463 -37.66 -6.58 -0.63
N LEU A 464 -36.42 -7.09 -0.79
CA LEU A 464 -36.12 -8.33 -1.49
C LEU A 464 -36.69 -9.54 -0.74
N THR A 465 -37.25 -10.48 -1.49
CA THR A 465 -37.91 -11.69 -0.97
C THR A 465 -37.35 -12.97 -1.61
N GLY A 466 -37.74 -14.12 -1.06
CA GLY A 466 -37.35 -15.44 -1.59
C GLY A 466 -35.93 -15.85 -1.15
N PRO A 467 -35.45 -16.99 -1.66
CA PRO A 467 -34.15 -17.53 -1.27
C PRO A 467 -32.98 -16.80 -1.95
N ILE A 468 -31.80 -16.89 -1.33
CA ILE A 468 -30.55 -16.53 -2.00
C ILE A 468 -30.31 -17.55 -3.12
N PRO A 469 -30.09 -17.12 -4.38
CA PRO A 469 -29.78 -18.06 -5.46
C PRO A 469 -28.44 -18.79 -5.19
N SER A 470 -28.47 -20.12 -5.21
CA SER A 470 -27.24 -20.94 -5.02
C SER A 470 -26.18 -20.66 -6.08
N SER A 471 -26.61 -20.22 -7.28
CA SER A 471 -25.69 -19.80 -8.34
C SER A 471 -24.75 -18.65 -7.96
N LEU A 472 -25.08 -17.80 -6.96
CA LEU A 472 -24.15 -16.78 -6.47
C LEU A 472 -22.84 -17.38 -5.93
N GLY A 473 -22.83 -18.66 -5.52
CA GLY A 473 -21.63 -19.39 -5.14
C GLY A 473 -20.62 -19.57 -6.28
N SER A 474 -20.93 -19.20 -7.53
CA SER A 474 -19.96 -19.19 -8.64
C SER A 474 -19.15 -17.90 -8.75
N LEU A 475 -19.44 -16.86 -7.94
CA LEU A 475 -18.76 -15.56 -7.96
C LEU A 475 -17.39 -15.62 -7.25
N SER A 476 -16.42 -16.27 -7.87
CA SER A 476 -15.10 -16.58 -7.27
C SER A 476 -14.22 -15.33 -6.98
N THR A 477 -14.65 -14.14 -7.37
CA THR A 477 -13.96 -12.87 -7.09
C THR A 477 -14.66 -12.05 -6.01
N LEU A 478 -15.82 -12.48 -5.51
CA LEU A 478 -16.61 -11.73 -4.55
C LEU A 478 -15.90 -11.68 -3.19
N GLN A 479 -15.58 -10.48 -2.73
CA GLN A 479 -14.92 -10.21 -1.46
C GLN A 479 -15.88 -9.66 -0.39
N GLU A 480 -16.96 -9.07 -0.82
CA GLU A 480 -17.92 -8.37 0.02
C GLU A 480 -19.35 -8.64 -0.46
N LEU A 481 -20.18 -9.15 0.46
CA LEU A 481 -21.59 -9.43 0.21
C LEU A 481 -22.45 -8.94 1.36
N ASP A 482 -23.31 -7.95 1.08
CA ASP A 482 -24.28 -7.47 2.06
C ASP A 482 -25.72 -7.60 1.51
N LEU A 483 -26.50 -8.48 2.12
CA LEU A 483 -27.91 -8.73 1.83
C LEU A 483 -28.80 -8.40 3.03
N SER A 484 -28.28 -7.75 4.07
CA SER A 484 -28.96 -7.51 5.33
C SER A 484 -30.20 -6.64 5.18
N HIS A 485 -31.07 -6.61 6.19
CA HIS A 485 -32.25 -5.76 6.23
C HIS A 485 -33.15 -5.95 4.98
N ASN A 486 -33.54 -7.20 4.72
CA ASN A 486 -34.45 -7.58 3.64
C ASN A 486 -35.53 -8.56 4.14
N TYR A 487 -36.32 -9.14 3.27
CA TYR A 487 -37.29 -10.18 3.57
C TYR A 487 -36.91 -11.54 2.94
N LEU A 488 -35.58 -11.77 2.78
CA LEU A 488 -35.04 -13.02 2.23
C LEU A 488 -35.34 -14.18 3.17
N ASN A 489 -35.66 -15.35 2.61
CA ASN A 489 -36.08 -16.53 3.37
C ASN A 489 -35.43 -17.82 2.87
N GLY A 490 -35.86 -18.95 3.46
CA GLY A 490 -35.29 -20.26 3.14
C GLY A 490 -33.94 -20.49 3.84
N SER A 491 -33.21 -21.51 3.40
CA SER A 491 -31.89 -21.83 3.93
C SER A 491 -30.81 -21.03 3.23
N ILE A 492 -29.73 -20.72 3.95
CA ILE A 492 -28.54 -20.11 3.35
C ILE A 492 -27.86 -21.18 2.47
N PRO A 493 -27.59 -20.90 1.16
CA PRO A 493 -27.00 -21.90 0.28
C PRO A 493 -25.56 -22.23 0.66
N LYS A 494 -25.23 -23.52 0.72
CA LYS A 494 -23.87 -24.00 0.99
C LYS A 494 -22.84 -23.51 -0.05
N GLU A 495 -23.27 -23.27 -1.27
CA GLU A 495 -22.45 -22.73 -2.36
C GLU A 495 -21.95 -21.32 -2.04
N VAL A 496 -22.80 -20.48 -1.43
CA VAL A 496 -22.41 -19.12 -0.97
C VAL A 496 -21.44 -19.21 0.21
N MET A 497 -21.71 -20.12 1.17
CA MET A 497 -20.81 -20.38 2.28
C MET A 497 -19.48 -21.03 1.86
N SER A 498 -19.37 -21.46 0.60
CA SER A 498 -18.14 -22.04 0.05
C SER A 498 -17.25 -21.01 -0.68
N LEU A 499 -17.65 -19.73 -0.73
CA LEU A 499 -16.93 -18.66 -1.42
C LEU A 499 -15.69 -18.21 -0.64
N SER A 500 -14.58 -18.92 -0.78
CA SER A 500 -13.30 -18.58 -0.10
C SER A 500 -12.73 -17.22 -0.48
N SER A 501 -13.29 -16.56 -1.50
CA SER A 501 -12.96 -15.19 -1.92
C SER A 501 -13.57 -14.10 -1.01
N LEU A 502 -14.59 -14.43 -0.21
CA LEU A 502 -15.15 -13.50 0.78
C LEU A 502 -14.12 -13.25 1.87
N THR A 503 -13.51 -12.10 1.84
CA THR A 503 -12.41 -11.72 2.74
C THR A 503 -12.71 -10.48 3.58
N ILE A 504 -13.61 -9.63 3.11
CA ILE A 504 -13.97 -8.38 3.80
C ILE A 504 -15.18 -8.63 4.70
N SER A 505 -16.36 -8.87 4.10
CA SER A 505 -17.58 -9.03 4.87
C SER A 505 -18.60 -9.95 4.19
N LEU A 506 -19.35 -10.67 5.03
CA LEU A 506 -20.58 -11.36 4.70
C LEU A 506 -21.65 -10.96 5.70
N ASN A 507 -22.59 -10.14 5.26
CA ASN A 507 -23.68 -9.66 6.09
C ASN A 507 -25.04 -10.16 5.54
N LEU A 508 -25.71 -10.99 6.33
CA LEU A 508 -27.02 -11.58 6.06
C LEU A 508 -28.05 -11.23 7.16
N ALA A 509 -27.72 -10.30 8.04
CA ALA A 509 -28.53 -9.93 9.20
C ALA A 509 -29.92 -9.41 8.84
N GLN A 510 -30.84 -9.45 9.80
CA GLN A 510 -32.17 -8.89 9.66
C GLN A 510 -32.91 -9.37 8.40
N ASN A 511 -33.10 -10.70 8.35
CA ASN A 511 -33.82 -11.39 7.29
C ASN A 511 -34.74 -12.47 7.88
N GLN A 512 -35.22 -13.39 7.08
CA GLN A 512 -36.09 -14.50 7.50
C GLN A 512 -35.46 -15.88 7.22
N PHE A 513 -34.11 -15.95 7.23
CA PHE A 513 -33.44 -17.22 6.98
C PHE A 513 -33.75 -18.25 8.05
N THR A 514 -33.93 -19.51 7.61
CA THR A 514 -34.29 -20.67 8.43
C THR A 514 -33.27 -21.79 8.27
N SER A 515 -33.48 -22.93 8.97
CA SER A 515 -32.59 -24.08 8.96
C SER A 515 -31.25 -23.83 9.67
N SER A 516 -30.33 -24.76 9.60
CA SER A 516 -29.00 -24.65 10.22
C SER A 516 -28.05 -23.87 9.32
N LEU A 517 -27.06 -23.23 9.95
CA LEU A 517 -25.93 -22.66 9.23
C LEU A 517 -25.12 -23.79 8.59
N PRO A 518 -24.80 -23.74 7.27
CA PRO A 518 -24.05 -24.79 6.60
C PRO A 518 -22.62 -24.94 7.14
N SER A 519 -22.12 -26.19 7.24
CA SER A 519 -20.75 -26.48 7.69
C SER A 519 -19.68 -25.90 6.73
N GLU A 520 -20.04 -25.64 5.48
CA GLU A 520 -19.21 -24.98 4.49
C GLU A 520 -18.74 -23.59 4.89
N VAL A 521 -19.33 -22.98 5.91
CA VAL A 521 -18.85 -21.72 6.51
C VAL A 521 -17.37 -21.79 6.89
N GLY A 522 -16.86 -22.96 7.25
CA GLY A 522 -15.43 -23.15 7.54
C GLY A 522 -14.48 -22.93 6.36
N LYS A 523 -15.01 -22.78 5.12
CA LYS A 523 -14.21 -22.42 3.93
C LYS A 523 -13.93 -20.93 3.84
N LEU A 524 -14.62 -20.09 4.62
CA LEU A 524 -14.46 -18.63 4.67
C LEU A 524 -13.28 -18.23 5.58
N GLN A 525 -12.13 -18.86 5.41
CA GLN A 525 -10.97 -18.78 6.33
C GLN A 525 -10.42 -17.36 6.49
N ASN A 526 -10.58 -16.51 5.48
CA ASN A 526 -10.04 -15.14 5.45
C ASN A 526 -11.11 -14.06 5.68
N LEU A 527 -12.33 -14.43 6.03
CA LEU A 527 -13.41 -13.50 6.29
C LEU A 527 -13.15 -12.69 7.56
N GLY A 528 -13.24 -11.34 7.47
CA GLY A 528 -13.06 -10.44 8.61
C GLY A 528 -14.34 -10.19 9.42
N TYR A 529 -15.46 -10.00 8.73
CA TYR A 529 -16.76 -9.66 9.32
C TYR A 529 -17.83 -10.65 8.89
N PHE A 530 -18.50 -11.31 9.83
CA PHE A 530 -19.59 -12.22 9.58
C PHE A 530 -20.80 -11.91 10.47
N ASP A 531 -21.94 -11.61 9.84
CA ASP A 531 -23.19 -11.27 10.53
C ASP A 531 -24.36 -12.03 9.94
N VAL A 532 -25.02 -12.81 10.79
CA VAL A 532 -26.27 -13.56 10.50
C VAL A 532 -27.34 -13.25 11.58
N SER A 533 -27.17 -12.18 12.31
CA SER A 533 -28.05 -11.79 13.41
C SER A 533 -29.49 -11.54 12.96
N GLU A 534 -30.42 -11.52 13.90
CA GLU A 534 -31.83 -11.20 13.68
C GLU A 534 -32.46 -12.00 12.52
N ASN A 535 -32.34 -13.36 12.61
CA ASN A 535 -32.90 -14.31 11.67
C ASN A 535 -33.69 -15.42 12.41
N LYS A 536 -34.04 -16.48 11.72
CA LYS A 536 -34.70 -17.68 12.27
C LYS A 536 -33.82 -18.93 12.13
N LEU A 537 -32.50 -18.73 12.13
CA LEU A 537 -31.54 -19.84 12.03
C LEU A 537 -31.59 -20.69 13.31
N SER A 538 -31.47 -22.01 13.15
CA SER A 538 -31.63 -22.98 14.22
C SER A 538 -30.55 -24.06 14.22
N GLY A 539 -30.61 -24.98 15.18
CA GLY A 539 -29.61 -26.03 15.34
C GLY A 539 -28.32 -25.57 16.00
N LYS A 540 -27.32 -26.40 15.94
CA LYS A 540 -26.03 -26.11 16.57
C LYS A 540 -25.17 -25.16 15.72
N ILE A 541 -24.36 -24.33 16.36
CA ILE A 541 -23.31 -23.57 15.69
C ILE A 541 -22.29 -24.58 15.12
N PRO A 542 -21.98 -24.53 13.80
CA PRO A 542 -21.03 -25.45 13.18
C PRO A 542 -19.62 -25.30 13.78
N SER A 543 -18.98 -26.44 14.12
CA SER A 543 -17.59 -26.45 14.60
C SER A 543 -16.60 -25.89 13.55
N GLU A 544 -16.93 -26.05 12.27
CA GLU A 544 -16.15 -25.58 11.12
C GLU A 544 -15.98 -24.06 11.10
N LEU A 545 -16.86 -23.30 11.74
CA LEU A 545 -16.74 -21.84 11.88
C LEU A 545 -15.43 -21.43 12.60
N GLY A 546 -14.91 -22.30 13.49
CA GLY A 546 -13.59 -22.11 14.11
C GLY A 546 -12.41 -22.15 13.12
N SER A 547 -12.63 -22.46 11.85
CA SER A 547 -11.60 -22.40 10.78
C SER A 547 -11.50 -21.03 10.13
N CYS A 548 -12.39 -20.08 10.45
CA CYS A 548 -12.39 -18.71 9.92
C CYS A 548 -11.39 -17.84 10.71
N LEU A 549 -10.10 -18.11 10.54
CA LEU A 549 -9.02 -17.61 11.41
C LEU A 549 -8.81 -16.08 11.39
N LYS A 550 -9.31 -15.39 10.36
CA LYS A 550 -9.21 -13.94 10.20
C LYS A 550 -10.43 -13.19 10.74
N LEU A 551 -11.40 -13.93 11.31
CA LEU A 551 -12.64 -13.33 11.80
C LEU A 551 -12.36 -12.41 13.00
N GLU A 552 -12.74 -11.14 12.83
CA GLU A 552 -12.63 -10.09 13.86
C GLU A 552 -13.99 -9.79 14.50
N HIS A 553 -15.08 -9.89 13.70
CA HIS A 553 -16.43 -9.61 14.16
C HIS A 553 -17.36 -10.77 13.79
N LEU A 554 -18.09 -11.30 14.79
CA LEU A 554 -19.05 -12.39 14.63
C LEU A 554 -20.35 -12.06 15.35
N HIS A 555 -21.40 -11.80 14.56
CA HIS A 555 -22.73 -11.49 15.06
C HIS A 555 -23.72 -12.59 14.67
N MET A 556 -24.31 -13.25 15.66
CA MET A 556 -25.28 -14.33 15.50
C MET A 556 -26.48 -14.17 16.43
N GLU A 557 -26.61 -13.00 17.05
CA GLU A 557 -27.65 -12.73 18.04
C GLU A 557 -29.06 -12.79 17.45
N SER A 558 -30.05 -12.93 18.34
CA SER A 558 -31.47 -12.95 17.95
C SER A 558 -31.81 -14.01 16.88
N ASN A 559 -31.40 -15.27 17.17
CA ASN A 559 -31.67 -16.47 16.37
C ASN A 559 -32.20 -17.60 17.24
N LEU A 560 -32.28 -18.80 16.71
CA LEU A 560 -32.72 -20.01 17.41
C LEU A 560 -31.60 -21.03 17.59
N PHE A 561 -30.33 -20.60 17.60
CA PHE A 561 -29.19 -21.49 17.80
C PHE A 561 -29.23 -22.17 19.16
N GLU A 562 -28.88 -23.47 19.20
CA GLU A 562 -28.92 -24.31 20.39
C GLU A 562 -27.61 -25.07 20.61
N GLY A 563 -27.50 -25.74 21.76
CA GLY A 563 -26.30 -26.49 22.13
C GLY A 563 -25.23 -25.62 22.74
N SER A 564 -24.00 -26.11 22.79
CA SER A 564 -22.86 -25.38 23.38
C SER A 564 -22.05 -24.62 22.34
N ILE A 565 -21.34 -23.60 22.77
CA ILE A 565 -20.33 -22.92 21.93
C ILE A 565 -19.26 -23.94 21.55
N PRO A 566 -18.93 -24.08 20.24
CA PRO A 566 -17.95 -25.05 19.76
C PRO A 566 -16.55 -24.80 20.36
N SER A 567 -15.87 -25.89 20.75
CA SER A 567 -14.48 -25.78 21.25
C SER A 567 -13.49 -25.25 20.21
N SER A 568 -13.79 -25.38 18.91
CA SER A 568 -13.01 -24.84 17.81
C SER A 568 -12.91 -23.31 17.78
N PHE A 569 -13.81 -22.60 18.48
CA PHE A 569 -13.70 -21.12 18.62
C PHE A 569 -12.41 -20.70 19.33
N SER A 570 -11.77 -21.61 20.08
CA SER A 570 -10.42 -21.35 20.63
C SER A 570 -9.36 -21.01 19.57
N SER A 571 -9.62 -21.34 18.31
CA SER A 571 -8.74 -21.00 17.17
C SER A 571 -8.93 -19.59 16.65
N LEU A 572 -10.05 -18.93 16.97
CA LEU A 572 -10.41 -17.58 16.50
C LEU A 572 -9.70 -16.51 17.33
N ARG A 573 -8.38 -16.47 17.26
CA ARG A 573 -7.55 -15.59 18.11
C ARG A 573 -7.68 -14.10 17.78
N GLY A 574 -8.11 -13.78 16.57
CA GLY A 574 -8.34 -12.41 16.08
C GLY A 574 -9.70 -11.83 16.43
N LEU A 575 -10.61 -12.66 17.02
CA LEU A 575 -11.98 -12.25 17.30
C LEU A 575 -12.03 -11.19 18.42
N GLN A 576 -12.52 -10.01 18.06
CA GLN A 576 -12.63 -8.83 18.94
C GLN A 576 -14.06 -8.60 19.41
N ASP A 577 -15.03 -8.86 18.51
CA ASP A 577 -16.45 -8.63 18.78
C ASP A 577 -17.24 -9.91 18.55
N LEU A 578 -17.87 -10.41 19.61
CA LEU A 578 -18.68 -11.62 19.58
C LEU A 578 -20.04 -11.39 20.22
N ASP A 579 -21.11 -11.40 19.42
CA ASP A 579 -22.48 -11.39 19.91
C ASP A 579 -23.21 -12.70 19.58
N LEU A 580 -23.53 -13.48 20.61
CA LEU A 580 -24.35 -14.70 20.57
C LEU A 580 -25.65 -14.54 21.37
N SER A 581 -26.01 -13.33 21.77
CA SER A 581 -27.13 -13.07 22.64
C SER A 581 -28.48 -13.48 22.03
N ARG A 582 -29.51 -13.60 22.86
CA ARG A 582 -30.89 -13.89 22.44
C ARG A 582 -30.98 -15.14 21.56
N ASN A 583 -30.40 -16.24 22.05
CA ASN A 583 -30.44 -17.57 21.42
C ASN A 583 -30.89 -18.64 22.42
N ASN A 584 -30.84 -19.91 22.01
CA ASN A 584 -31.16 -21.06 22.88
C ASN A 584 -29.87 -21.82 23.28
N LEU A 585 -28.71 -21.15 23.31
CA LEU A 585 -27.43 -21.74 23.61
C LEU A 585 -27.35 -22.19 25.08
N SER A 586 -26.66 -23.29 25.33
CA SER A 586 -26.59 -23.93 26.63
C SER A 586 -25.18 -24.46 26.94
N GLY A 587 -25.00 -25.05 28.11
CA GLY A 587 -23.68 -25.52 28.54
C GLY A 587 -22.94 -24.48 29.35
N GLU A 588 -21.65 -24.69 29.56
CA GLU A 588 -20.78 -23.77 30.32
C GLU A 588 -20.17 -22.72 29.36
N ILE A 589 -19.87 -21.53 29.90
CA ILE A 589 -19.07 -20.52 29.18
C ILE A 589 -17.66 -21.10 29.01
N PRO A 590 -17.11 -21.16 27.77
CA PRO A 590 -15.83 -21.80 27.53
C PRO A 590 -14.67 -21.09 28.25
N ASN A 591 -13.85 -21.86 28.97
CA ASN A 591 -12.70 -21.31 29.70
C ASN A 591 -11.65 -20.66 28.81
N TYR A 592 -11.53 -21.06 27.52
CA TYR A 592 -10.58 -20.43 26.60
C TYR A 592 -10.92 -18.97 26.28
N PHE A 593 -12.16 -18.51 26.48
CA PHE A 593 -12.52 -17.09 26.31
C PHE A 593 -11.72 -16.16 27.22
N GLN A 594 -11.20 -16.67 28.36
CA GLN A 594 -10.32 -15.88 29.23
C GLN A 594 -8.99 -15.47 28.60
N HIS A 595 -8.60 -16.13 27.50
CA HIS A 595 -7.35 -15.94 26.81
C HIS A 595 -7.51 -15.20 25.47
N MET A 596 -8.75 -14.89 25.09
CA MET A 596 -9.07 -14.11 23.90
C MET A 596 -9.15 -12.63 24.22
N LEU A 597 -8.86 -11.79 23.23
CA LEU A 597 -8.79 -10.33 23.37
C LEU A 597 -10.10 -9.67 22.88
N PHE A 598 -11.22 -10.01 23.54
CA PHE A 598 -12.49 -9.40 23.20
C PHE A 598 -12.54 -7.93 23.61
N GLU A 599 -13.02 -7.08 22.72
CA GLU A 599 -13.48 -5.71 23.00
C GLU A 599 -14.93 -5.74 23.47
N ASN A 600 -15.75 -6.61 22.85
CA ASN A 600 -17.14 -6.83 23.18
C ASN A 600 -17.45 -8.33 23.18
N LEU A 601 -18.07 -8.83 24.28
CA LEU A 601 -18.54 -10.21 24.39
C LEU A 601 -19.95 -10.22 24.93
N ASN A 602 -20.93 -10.50 24.10
CA ASN A 602 -22.33 -10.55 24.49
C ASN A 602 -22.88 -11.99 24.39
N LEU A 603 -23.17 -12.60 25.53
CA LEU A 603 -23.77 -13.93 25.65
C LEU A 603 -25.15 -13.88 26.36
N SER A 604 -25.72 -12.67 26.50
CA SER A 604 -26.95 -12.45 27.27
C SER A 604 -28.17 -13.17 26.70
N PHE A 605 -29.18 -13.39 27.51
CA PHE A 605 -30.45 -14.01 27.10
C PHE A 605 -30.28 -15.36 26.39
N ASN A 606 -29.54 -16.28 27.03
CA ASN A 606 -29.33 -17.66 26.63
C ASN A 606 -29.66 -18.63 27.79
N ARG A 607 -29.24 -19.88 27.70
CA ARG A 607 -29.38 -20.89 28.73
C ARG A 607 -28.07 -21.41 29.29
N PHE A 608 -27.03 -20.54 29.30
CA PHE A 608 -25.74 -20.93 29.86
C PHE A 608 -25.84 -21.24 31.35
N GLN A 609 -24.97 -22.14 31.81
CA GLN A 609 -24.97 -22.59 33.22
C GLN A 609 -23.53 -22.77 33.72
N GLY A 610 -23.39 -22.91 35.05
CA GLY A 610 -22.09 -23.15 35.66
C GLY A 610 -21.37 -21.86 36.05
N GLN A 611 -20.09 -22.00 36.37
CA GLN A 611 -19.29 -20.91 36.91
C GLN A 611 -18.82 -19.96 35.79
N VAL A 612 -19.04 -18.64 35.99
CA VAL A 612 -18.52 -17.60 35.13
C VAL A 612 -16.99 -17.50 35.29
N PRO A 613 -16.21 -17.51 34.19
CA PRO A 613 -14.77 -17.30 34.25
C PRO A 613 -14.41 -15.96 34.93
N SER A 614 -13.23 -15.86 35.55
CA SER A 614 -12.82 -14.67 36.29
C SER A 614 -11.57 -13.97 35.80
N LYS A 615 -11.01 -14.40 34.64
CA LYS A 615 -9.78 -13.87 34.04
C LYS A 615 -10.06 -13.27 32.66
N GLY A 616 -9.09 -12.54 32.09
CA GLY A 616 -9.21 -11.95 30.75
C GLY A 616 -10.32 -10.91 30.70
N VAL A 617 -11.16 -10.95 29.65
CA VAL A 617 -12.30 -10.06 29.44
C VAL A 617 -13.26 -10.06 30.62
N PHE A 618 -13.41 -11.19 31.35
CA PHE A 618 -14.30 -11.33 32.50
C PHE A 618 -13.87 -10.55 33.77
N LYS A 619 -12.71 -9.88 33.75
CA LYS A 619 -12.27 -8.95 34.80
C LYS A 619 -12.92 -7.57 34.72
N ASN A 620 -13.49 -7.23 33.54
CA ASN A 620 -14.11 -5.93 33.32
C ASN A 620 -15.57 -6.12 32.90
N ALA A 621 -16.50 -5.62 33.68
CA ALA A 621 -17.93 -5.75 33.42
C ALA A 621 -18.39 -4.90 32.19
N SER A 622 -17.63 -3.89 31.76
CA SER A 622 -18.04 -3.00 30.66
C SER A 622 -17.92 -3.64 29.29
N GLY A 623 -17.04 -4.63 29.12
CA GLY A 623 -16.83 -5.33 27.82
C GLY A 623 -17.63 -6.62 27.69
N ILE A 624 -18.46 -6.99 28.67
CA ILE A 624 -19.20 -8.26 28.66
C ILE A 624 -20.67 -8.09 29.06
N SER A 625 -21.55 -8.88 28.43
CA SER A 625 -22.96 -8.99 28.79
C SER A 625 -23.34 -10.47 28.94
N LEU A 626 -23.77 -10.84 30.15
CA LEU A 626 -24.19 -12.20 30.51
C LEU A 626 -25.62 -12.27 31.08
N VAL A 627 -26.32 -11.15 31.10
CA VAL A 627 -27.68 -10.99 31.68
C VAL A 627 -28.65 -12.00 31.06
N GLY A 628 -29.63 -12.49 31.82
CA GLY A 628 -30.66 -13.40 31.33
C GLY A 628 -30.23 -14.86 31.20
N ASN A 629 -29.07 -15.26 31.79
CA ASN A 629 -28.64 -16.64 31.95
C ASN A 629 -28.83 -17.08 33.43
N GLU A 630 -30.01 -17.57 33.75
CA GLU A 630 -30.45 -17.81 35.14
C GLU A 630 -29.62 -18.87 35.91
N LYS A 631 -28.89 -19.75 35.18
CA LYS A 631 -28.11 -20.86 35.76
C LYS A 631 -26.62 -20.55 35.90
N LEU A 632 -26.19 -19.30 35.63
CA LEU A 632 -24.82 -18.87 35.87
C LEU A 632 -24.60 -18.54 37.35
N CYS A 633 -23.39 -18.79 37.83
CA CYS A 633 -22.96 -18.49 39.21
C CYS A 633 -21.50 -18.01 39.23
N GLY A 634 -21.08 -17.34 40.32
CA GLY A 634 -19.71 -16.85 40.48
C GLY A 634 -19.40 -15.64 39.60
N GLY A 635 -18.16 -15.51 39.12
CA GLY A 635 -17.68 -14.32 38.38
C GLY A 635 -17.21 -13.20 39.32
N ILE A 636 -17.04 -12.00 38.79
CA ILE A 636 -16.69 -10.80 39.56
C ILE A 636 -17.94 -10.20 40.22
N PRO A 637 -17.81 -9.48 41.32
CA PRO A 637 -18.95 -8.94 42.09
C PRO A 637 -19.87 -8.05 41.25
N GLU A 638 -19.31 -7.30 40.31
CA GLU A 638 -20.04 -6.37 39.45
C GLU A 638 -21.04 -7.05 38.51
N LEU A 639 -20.89 -8.34 38.25
CA LEU A 639 -21.83 -9.12 37.43
C LEU A 639 -23.06 -9.61 38.20
N HIS A 640 -23.08 -9.48 39.54
CA HIS A 640 -24.21 -9.79 40.43
C HIS A 640 -24.77 -11.23 40.30
N PHE A 641 -23.95 -12.22 39.98
CA PHE A 641 -24.38 -13.64 39.94
C PHE A 641 -24.32 -14.26 41.35
N PRO A 642 -25.20 -15.26 41.64
CA PRO A 642 -25.17 -15.96 42.89
C PRO A 642 -23.87 -16.76 43.09
N ALA A 643 -23.44 -16.97 44.31
CA ALA A 643 -22.30 -17.83 44.57
C ALA A 643 -22.57 -19.26 44.10
N CYS A 644 -21.56 -19.90 43.48
CA CYS A 644 -21.71 -21.30 43.06
C CYS A 644 -21.88 -22.20 44.26
N ILE A 645 -22.99 -22.94 44.30
CA ILE A 645 -23.23 -23.94 45.34
C ILE A 645 -22.27 -25.09 45.07
N ALA A 646 -21.23 -25.22 45.89
CA ALA A 646 -20.34 -26.35 45.83
C ALA A 646 -21.17 -27.60 46.17
N ASN A 647 -21.55 -28.38 45.20
CA ASN A 647 -22.04 -29.74 45.44
C ASN A 647 -20.92 -30.50 46.14
N LYS A 648 -20.97 -30.56 47.47
CA LYS A 648 -20.18 -31.54 48.21
C LYS A 648 -20.60 -32.91 47.75
N SER A 649 -19.88 -33.43 46.82
CA SER A 649 -19.93 -34.84 46.43
C SER A 649 -19.66 -35.63 47.69
N LYS A 650 -20.66 -36.42 48.07
CA LYS A 650 -20.56 -37.43 49.09
C LYS A 650 -19.55 -38.50 48.64
N ASN A 651 -18.27 -38.22 48.84
CA ASN A 651 -17.20 -39.20 48.61
C ASN A 651 -16.27 -39.30 49.82
N GLU A 652 -16.84 -39.32 51.08
CA GLU A 652 -16.05 -39.55 52.29
C GLU A 652 -15.95 -41.01 52.70
N ASN A 653 -16.54 -41.99 51.97
CA ASN A 653 -16.48 -43.39 52.36
C ASN A 653 -15.67 -44.34 51.51
N ILE A 654 -14.94 -43.82 50.51
CA ILE A 654 -14.08 -44.69 49.63
C ILE A 654 -12.60 -44.61 50.07
N SER A 655 -12.17 -43.57 50.78
CA SER A 655 -10.76 -43.41 51.17
C SER A 655 -10.24 -44.40 52.23
N GLN A 656 -11.09 -44.98 53.10
CA GLN A 656 -10.62 -45.90 54.12
C GLN A 656 -10.53 -47.38 53.61
N ARG A 657 -11.32 -47.80 52.62
CA ARG A 657 -11.20 -49.09 51.99
C ARG A 657 -10.04 -49.20 51.01
N LEU A 658 -9.65 -48.09 50.39
CA LEU A 658 -8.54 -48.04 49.40
C LEU A 658 -7.15 -48.14 50.05
N LYS A 659 -6.98 -47.76 51.31
CA LYS A 659 -5.71 -47.81 52.04
C LYS A 659 -5.18 -49.23 52.33
N TRP A 660 -6.02 -50.26 52.23
CA TRP A 660 -5.64 -51.66 52.40
C TRP A 660 -5.59 -52.45 51.07
N ILE A 661 -6.22 -51.97 50.01
CA ILE A 661 -6.28 -52.63 48.69
C ILE A 661 -5.06 -52.22 47.81
N ILE A 662 -4.54 -51.00 47.92
CA ILE A 662 -3.41 -50.54 47.11
C ILE A 662 -2.12 -51.31 47.41
N PRO A 663 -1.70 -51.63 48.67
CA PRO A 663 -0.50 -52.42 48.91
C PRO A 663 -0.64 -53.91 48.45
N LEU A 664 -1.85 -54.44 48.43
CA LEU A 664 -2.09 -55.84 47.99
C LEU A 664 -2.00 -55.94 46.42
N PHE A 665 -2.52 -54.94 45.72
CA PHE A 665 -2.42 -54.88 44.26
C PHE A 665 -1.00 -54.54 43.77
N CYS A 666 -0.24 -53.66 44.50
CA CYS A 666 1.14 -53.40 44.17
C CYS A 666 2.06 -54.61 44.39
N GLY A 667 1.80 -55.43 45.40
CA GLY A 667 2.53 -56.67 45.61
C GLY A 667 2.29 -57.75 44.53
N LEU A 668 1.04 -57.86 44.05
CA LEU A 668 0.68 -58.77 42.95
C LEU A 668 1.22 -58.26 41.61
N LEU A 669 1.14 -57.00 41.31
CA LEU A 669 1.73 -56.39 40.10
C LEU A 669 3.26 -56.48 40.08
N GLY A 670 3.92 -56.28 41.20
CA GLY A 670 5.37 -56.46 41.33
C GLY A 670 5.81 -57.93 41.03
N SER A 671 5.10 -58.91 41.50
CA SER A 671 5.41 -60.32 41.22
C SER A 671 5.17 -60.70 39.74
N VAL A 672 4.08 -60.16 39.13
CA VAL A 672 3.82 -60.38 37.69
C VAL A 672 4.86 -59.68 36.80
N LEU A 673 5.36 -58.49 37.21
CA LEU A 673 6.40 -57.77 36.46
C LEU A 673 7.77 -58.52 36.53
N ILE A 674 8.11 -59.08 37.68
CA ILE A 674 9.34 -59.89 37.83
C ILE A 674 9.24 -61.16 37.01
N MET A 675 8.07 -61.86 37.01
CA MET A 675 7.87 -63.05 36.18
C MET A 675 7.89 -62.72 34.68
N SER A 676 7.29 -61.58 34.29
CA SER A 676 7.28 -61.14 32.87
C SER A 676 8.68 -60.76 32.38
N THR A 677 9.50 -60.08 33.21
CA THR A 677 10.88 -59.75 32.86
C THR A 677 11.78 -61.00 32.73
N LEU A 678 11.58 -61.99 33.60
CA LEU A 678 12.29 -63.27 33.49
C LEU A 678 11.88 -64.07 32.25
N ILE A 679 10.62 -64.01 31.84
CA ILE A 679 10.11 -64.61 30.61
C ILE A 679 10.67 -63.91 29.38
N VAL A 680 10.68 -62.55 29.35
CA VAL A 680 11.23 -61.77 28.25
C VAL A 680 12.74 -61.98 28.10
N LEU A 681 13.48 -62.12 29.20
CA LEU A 681 14.92 -62.45 29.15
C LEU A 681 15.20 -63.89 28.66
N ARG A 682 14.31 -64.88 28.93
CA ARG A 682 14.40 -66.19 28.33
C ARG A 682 13.98 -66.25 26.86
N LEU A 683 13.01 -65.43 26.44
CA LEU A 683 12.55 -65.34 25.03
C LEU A 683 13.53 -64.60 24.11
N LYS A 684 14.36 -63.63 24.61
CA LYS A 684 15.41 -62.99 23.86
C LYS A 684 16.60 -63.90 23.52
N LYS A 685 16.66 -65.13 24.12
CA LYS A 685 17.75 -66.08 23.85
C LYS A 685 17.42 -67.08 22.73
N LEU A 686 16.21 -67.08 22.20
CA LEU A 686 15.73 -67.98 21.15
C LEU A 686 14.96 -67.22 20.11
N LYS A 687 15.64 -66.56 19.18
CA LYS A 687 15.28 -66.46 17.75
C LYS A 687 16.25 -65.54 17.01
N ARG A 688 17.16 -66.17 16.32
CA ARG A 688 17.77 -65.64 15.10
C ARG A 688 17.03 -66.27 13.93
N GLU A 689 16.79 -65.43 12.95
CA GLU A 689 16.66 -65.57 11.51
C GLU A 689 15.29 -65.87 10.87
N PRO A 690 15.14 -65.62 9.55
CA PRO A 690 14.29 -64.54 8.99
C PRO A 690 13.31 -65.08 7.96
N SER A 691 12.25 -64.36 7.58
CA SER A 691 11.71 -64.46 6.21
C SER A 691 10.59 -63.46 5.89
N SER A 692 10.85 -62.69 4.83
CA SER A 692 9.98 -62.31 3.68
C SER A 692 8.56 -61.74 3.90
N ALA A 693 8.44 -60.54 3.57
CA ALA A 693 7.44 -59.71 2.79
C ALA A 693 6.03 -60.28 2.49
N PRO A 694 4.99 -59.48 2.09
CA PRO A 694 5.04 -58.21 1.36
C PRO A 694 3.93 -57.16 1.68
N ASN A 695 4.17 -55.94 1.19
CA ASN A 695 3.27 -54.89 0.62
C ASN A 695 2.29 -54.16 1.51
N SER A 696 2.43 -52.85 1.80
CA SER A 696 2.20 -51.74 0.84
C SER A 696 2.37 -50.40 1.52
N SER A 697 2.81 -49.45 0.72
CA SER A 697 2.70 -47.98 0.78
C SER A 697 3.60 -47.21 1.71
N THR A 698 4.40 -46.38 0.99
CA THR A 698 5.09 -45.13 1.30
C THR A 698 6.28 -45.19 2.24
N ILE A 699 7.36 -45.18 1.56
CA ILE A 699 8.77 -45.11 1.94
C ILE A 699 9.06 -43.73 2.55
N ASP A 700 9.33 -43.66 3.85
CA ASP A 700 10.27 -42.70 4.43
C ASP A 700 11.63 -43.41 4.55
N LEU A 701 12.39 -43.38 3.46
CA LEU A 701 13.80 -43.72 3.45
C LEU A 701 14.58 -42.57 4.07
N LEU A 702 14.85 -42.59 5.36
CA LEU A 702 15.91 -41.82 5.98
C LEU A 702 17.25 -42.27 5.36
N LEU A 703 17.75 -41.47 4.41
CA LEU A 703 19.09 -41.64 3.86
C LEU A 703 20.13 -41.48 4.98
N HIS A 704 20.75 -42.61 5.43
CA HIS A 704 21.90 -42.53 6.32
C HIS A 704 23.12 -42.12 5.52
N VAL A 705 23.57 -40.84 5.72
CA VAL A 705 24.72 -40.27 5.03
C VAL A 705 25.87 -40.09 6.01
N SER A 706 27.07 -40.64 5.68
CA SER A 706 28.29 -40.52 6.48
C SER A 706 29.19 -39.41 5.97
N TYR A 707 30.15 -38.95 6.78
CA TYR A 707 31.22 -38.02 6.36
C TYR A 707 31.89 -38.45 5.05
N ALA A 708 32.32 -39.71 4.98
CA ALA A 708 32.96 -40.28 3.81
C ALA A 708 32.08 -40.22 2.54
N SER A 709 30.76 -40.43 2.67
CA SER A 709 29.85 -40.32 1.53
C SER A 709 29.67 -38.89 1.10
N LEU A 710 29.60 -37.90 2.03
CA LEU A 710 29.52 -36.48 1.70
C LEU A 710 30.80 -35.94 1.06
N LEU A 711 31.96 -36.35 1.59
CA LEU A 711 33.28 -36.00 1.05
C LEU A 711 33.40 -36.42 -0.43
N LYS A 712 32.99 -37.66 -0.75
CA LYS A 712 32.99 -38.16 -2.12
C LYS A 712 31.95 -37.46 -3.00
N ALA A 713 30.75 -37.22 -2.46
CA ALA A 713 29.64 -36.59 -3.20
C ALA A 713 29.90 -35.12 -3.55
N THR A 714 30.74 -34.41 -2.78
CA THR A 714 31.10 -33.00 -2.95
C THR A 714 32.45 -32.82 -3.67
N ASP A 715 33.08 -33.90 -4.09
CA ASP A 715 34.42 -33.91 -4.66
C ASP A 715 35.45 -33.25 -3.68
N GLU A 716 35.53 -33.82 -2.48
CA GLU A 716 36.37 -33.35 -1.36
C GLU A 716 36.09 -31.89 -0.92
N PHE A 717 34.82 -31.50 -0.96
CA PHE A 717 34.39 -30.13 -0.71
C PHE A 717 35.09 -29.11 -1.61
N SER A 718 35.23 -29.46 -2.88
CA SER A 718 35.90 -28.66 -3.90
C SER A 718 35.25 -27.26 -4.03
N SER A 719 36.06 -26.24 -4.28
CA SER A 719 35.59 -24.88 -4.57
C SER A 719 34.75 -24.81 -5.85
N ALA A 720 34.88 -25.77 -6.76
CA ALA A 720 34.04 -25.87 -7.97
C ALA A 720 32.58 -26.24 -7.64
N ASN A 721 32.35 -26.92 -6.52
CA ASN A 721 31.02 -27.30 -6.04
C ASN A 721 30.47 -26.35 -4.97
N LEU A 722 31.18 -25.27 -4.63
CA LEU A 722 30.76 -24.31 -3.62
C LEU A 722 29.62 -23.45 -4.17
N LEU A 723 28.43 -23.51 -3.54
CA LEU A 723 27.25 -22.72 -3.88
C LEU A 723 27.21 -21.38 -3.13
N GLY A 724 27.81 -21.35 -1.92
CA GLY A 724 27.84 -20.14 -1.11
C GLY A 724 28.52 -20.39 0.25
N SER A 725 29.02 -19.30 0.88
CA SER A 725 29.63 -19.34 2.20
C SER A 725 29.00 -18.25 3.08
N GLY A 726 28.65 -18.59 4.31
CA GLY A 726 28.02 -17.71 5.29
C GLY A 726 28.70 -17.79 6.66
N SER A 727 28.21 -17.00 7.63
CA SER A 727 28.78 -16.88 8.98
C SER A 727 28.83 -18.18 9.78
N PHE A 728 28.03 -19.19 9.43
CA PHE A 728 27.95 -20.45 10.18
C PHE A 728 28.38 -21.68 9.38
N GLY A 729 28.75 -21.53 8.10
CA GLY A 729 29.17 -22.66 7.27
C GLY A 729 29.18 -22.38 5.78
N SER A 730 29.57 -23.40 5.01
CA SER A 730 29.63 -23.37 3.55
C SER A 730 28.66 -24.38 2.95
N VAL A 731 28.02 -24.05 1.83
CA VAL A 731 27.04 -24.88 1.14
C VAL A 731 27.64 -25.38 -0.16
N TYR A 732 27.61 -26.70 -0.37
CA TYR A 732 28.19 -27.36 -1.54
C TYR A 732 27.11 -28.13 -2.32
N LYS A 733 27.20 -28.11 -3.64
CA LYS A 733 26.45 -29.02 -4.51
C LYS A 733 27.05 -30.42 -4.39
N ALA A 734 26.20 -31.44 -4.24
CA ALA A 734 26.64 -32.82 -4.11
C ALA A 734 25.74 -33.75 -4.95
N THR A 735 26.33 -34.87 -5.46
CA THR A 735 25.57 -35.92 -6.13
C THR A 735 25.66 -37.20 -5.32
N LEU A 736 24.57 -37.61 -4.70
CA LEU A 736 24.50 -38.81 -3.85
C LEU A 736 24.23 -40.05 -4.68
N HIS A 737 25.09 -41.08 -4.56
CA HIS A 737 24.88 -42.40 -5.11
C HIS A 737 24.07 -43.29 -4.14
N PRO A 738 23.22 -44.23 -4.60
CA PRO A 738 23.15 -44.82 -5.94
C PRO A 738 22.15 -44.17 -6.90
N ASN A 739 21.37 -43.18 -6.48
CA ASN A 739 20.25 -42.65 -7.26
C ASN A 739 20.58 -41.38 -8.07
N GLU A 740 21.86 -40.97 -8.16
CA GLU A 740 22.31 -39.71 -8.79
C GLU A 740 21.54 -38.49 -8.32
N LEU A 741 21.08 -38.50 -7.05
CA LEU A 741 20.30 -37.42 -6.47
C LEU A 741 21.20 -36.19 -6.23
N VAL A 742 20.89 -35.09 -6.91
CA VAL A 742 21.58 -33.79 -6.69
C VAL A 742 20.99 -33.13 -5.45
N VAL A 743 21.87 -32.76 -4.49
CA VAL A 743 21.51 -32.16 -3.19
C VAL A 743 22.41 -30.97 -2.87
N ALA A 744 21.96 -30.14 -1.94
CA ALA A 744 22.75 -29.07 -1.34
C ALA A 744 23.22 -29.51 0.07
N VAL A 745 24.51 -29.45 0.33
CA VAL A 745 25.15 -29.87 1.59
C VAL A 745 25.69 -28.65 2.32
N LYS A 746 25.07 -28.28 3.42
CA LYS A 746 25.53 -27.18 4.30
C LYS A 746 26.47 -27.75 5.37
N VAL A 747 27.76 -27.50 5.25
CA VAL A 747 28.79 -27.92 6.21
C VAL A 747 29.03 -26.80 7.22
N LEU A 748 28.90 -27.10 8.50
CA LEU A 748 29.02 -26.11 9.57
C LEU A 748 30.48 -25.93 10.03
N GLN A 749 30.90 -24.69 10.23
CA GLN A 749 32.18 -24.32 10.81
C GLN A 749 32.11 -24.30 12.34
N LEU A 750 32.32 -25.45 12.96
CA LEU A 750 32.16 -25.67 14.42
C LEU A 750 33.07 -24.81 15.30
N HIS A 751 34.13 -24.19 14.73
CA HIS A 751 35.02 -23.26 15.42
C HIS A 751 34.35 -21.89 15.68
N GLU A 752 33.35 -21.55 14.92
CA GLU A 752 32.59 -20.29 15.07
C GLU A 752 31.65 -20.33 16.28
N ARG A 753 31.66 -19.26 17.10
CA ARG A 753 30.78 -19.16 18.27
C ARG A 753 29.33 -19.13 17.83
N GLY A 754 28.60 -20.20 18.11
CA GLY A 754 27.14 -20.29 17.79
C GLY A 754 26.79 -21.34 16.74
N ALA A 755 27.73 -21.87 15.95
CA ALA A 755 27.47 -22.83 14.88
C ALA A 755 26.70 -24.09 15.36
N SER A 756 27.09 -24.67 16.51
CA SER A 756 26.38 -25.81 17.10
C SER A 756 24.95 -25.48 17.55
N LYS A 757 24.70 -24.24 18.01
CA LYS A 757 23.34 -23.77 18.37
C LYS A 757 22.50 -23.55 17.11
N SER A 758 23.09 -23.01 16.05
CA SER A 758 22.44 -22.86 14.73
C SER A 758 22.04 -24.20 14.15
N PHE A 759 22.94 -25.21 14.20
CA PHE A 759 22.64 -26.57 13.75
C PHE A 759 21.44 -27.20 14.49
N LEU A 760 21.42 -27.10 15.82
CA LEU A 760 20.33 -27.63 16.62
C LEU A 760 19.00 -26.89 16.33
N ALA A 761 19.02 -25.57 16.22
CA ALA A 761 17.84 -24.77 15.89
C ALA A 761 17.27 -25.14 14.51
N GLU A 762 18.11 -25.34 13.52
CA GLU A 762 17.73 -25.69 12.16
C GLU A 762 17.19 -27.13 12.09
N CYS A 763 17.81 -28.09 12.80
CA CYS A 763 17.32 -29.45 12.92
C CYS A 763 15.97 -29.51 13.64
N GLU A 764 15.82 -28.77 14.72
CA GLU A 764 14.59 -28.76 15.53
C GLU A 764 13.43 -28.09 14.78
N ALA A 765 13.70 -26.95 14.11
CA ALA A 765 12.71 -26.26 13.31
C ALA A 765 12.23 -27.12 12.14
N LEU A 766 13.11 -27.78 11.40
CA LEU A 766 12.78 -28.49 10.16
C LEU A 766 12.35 -29.95 10.36
N ARG A 767 12.47 -30.50 11.58
CA ARG A 767 12.19 -31.93 11.84
C ARG A 767 10.74 -32.33 11.53
N ASN A 768 9.77 -31.48 11.83
CA ASN A 768 8.35 -31.80 11.80
C ASN A 768 7.54 -30.88 10.86
N ILE A 769 8.19 -29.98 10.12
CA ILE A 769 7.53 -29.07 9.21
C ILE A 769 7.67 -29.52 7.75
N ARG A 770 6.55 -29.51 7.02
CA ARG A 770 6.51 -29.83 5.60
C ARG A 770 5.56 -28.85 4.92
N HIS A 771 6.09 -27.99 4.10
CA HIS A 771 5.31 -27.05 3.31
C HIS A 771 5.94 -26.89 1.93
N ARG A 772 5.13 -26.70 0.90
CA ARG A 772 5.59 -26.60 -0.50
C ARG A 772 6.57 -25.45 -0.75
N ASN A 773 6.48 -24.38 0.02
CA ASN A 773 7.34 -23.18 -0.09
C ASN A 773 8.42 -23.12 1.01
N LEU A 774 8.81 -24.27 1.59
CA LEU A 774 9.94 -24.38 2.51
C LEU A 774 10.97 -25.35 1.92
N VAL A 775 12.25 -25.02 2.07
CA VAL A 775 13.34 -25.89 1.61
C VAL A 775 13.33 -27.18 2.43
N LYS A 776 13.29 -28.31 1.76
CA LYS A 776 13.15 -29.63 2.39
C LYS A 776 14.50 -30.12 2.91
N LEU A 777 14.58 -30.36 4.22
CA LEU A 777 15.69 -31.08 4.83
C LEU A 777 15.53 -32.59 4.54
N LEU A 778 16.49 -33.18 3.84
CA LEU A 778 16.47 -34.59 3.45
C LEU A 778 17.09 -35.49 4.54
N THR A 779 18.24 -35.09 5.08
CA THR A 779 18.92 -35.79 6.16
C THR A 779 19.96 -34.90 6.84
N VAL A 780 20.49 -35.38 7.96
CA VAL A 780 21.56 -34.72 8.72
C VAL A 780 22.74 -35.67 8.90
N CYS A 781 23.96 -35.13 8.86
CA CYS A 781 25.18 -35.87 9.19
C CYS A 781 25.81 -35.29 10.46
N SER A 782 25.97 -36.11 11.48
CA SER A 782 26.74 -35.78 12.69
C SER A 782 27.73 -36.91 12.93
N SER A 783 28.97 -36.70 12.61
CA SER A 783 30.04 -37.72 12.67
C SER A 783 31.38 -37.06 12.98
N SER A 784 32.49 -37.81 12.93
CA SER A 784 33.82 -37.26 12.99
C SER A 784 34.47 -37.33 11.60
N ASP A 785 35.35 -36.35 11.30
CA ASP A 785 36.22 -36.38 10.12
C ASP A 785 37.32 -37.42 10.27
N PHE A 786 38.18 -37.58 9.24
CA PHE A 786 39.29 -38.52 9.28
C PHE A 786 40.42 -38.14 10.28
N GLN A 787 40.38 -36.90 10.83
CA GLN A 787 41.32 -36.42 11.83
C GLN A 787 40.74 -36.52 13.24
N GLY A 788 39.48 -36.99 13.39
CA GLY A 788 38.79 -37.13 14.68
C GLY A 788 38.07 -35.88 15.18
N ASN A 789 38.02 -34.81 14.37
CA ASN A 789 37.27 -33.61 14.71
C ASN A 789 35.78 -33.82 14.50
N GLU A 790 34.95 -33.17 15.29
CA GLU A 790 33.50 -33.20 15.12
C GLU A 790 33.07 -32.57 13.77
N PHE A 791 32.28 -33.32 12.99
CA PHE A 791 31.74 -32.89 11.70
C PHE A 791 30.22 -32.87 11.74
N LYS A 792 29.61 -31.75 11.31
CA LYS A 792 28.14 -31.58 11.23
C LYS A 792 27.78 -30.99 9.87
N ALA A 793 26.81 -31.63 9.20
CA ALA A 793 26.29 -31.16 7.94
C ALA A 793 24.78 -31.39 7.84
N LEU A 794 24.09 -30.51 7.13
CA LEU A 794 22.67 -30.58 6.78
C LEU A 794 22.57 -30.82 5.27
N VAL A 795 21.72 -31.76 4.85
CA VAL A 795 21.52 -32.12 3.45
C VAL A 795 20.12 -31.72 3.01
N TYR A 796 20.05 -30.82 2.07
CA TYR A 796 18.82 -30.25 1.54
C TYR A 796 18.54 -30.63 0.10
N GLU A 797 17.30 -30.50 -0.32
CA GLU A 797 16.93 -30.49 -1.73
C GLU A 797 17.66 -29.36 -2.48
N PHE A 798 18.16 -29.66 -3.69
CA PHE A 798 18.91 -28.69 -4.48
C PHE A 798 18.00 -27.76 -5.25
N MET A 799 18.25 -26.44 -5.17
CA MET A 799 17.47 -25.39 -5.85
C MET A 799 18.26 -24.83 -7.04
N PRO A 800 17.91 -25.22 -8.29
CA PRO A 800 18.74 -24.96 -9.46
C PRO A 800 18.89 -23.49 -9.84
N ASN A 801 17.84 -22.68 -9.58
CA ASN A 801 17.84 -21.26 -9.92
C ASN A 801 18.50 -20.37 -8.84
N GLY A 802 19.04 -20.99 -7.76
CA GLY A 802 19.79 -20.28 -6.71
C GLY A 802 18.91 -19.37 -5.85
N SER A 803 19.50 -18.32 -5.26
CA SER A 803 18.81 -17.41 -4.36
C SER A 803 18.17 -16.24 -5.10
N LEU A 804 17.08 -15.68 -4.53
CA LEU A 804 16.42 -14.46 -5.01
C LEU A 804 17.38 -13.26 -5.03
N GLU A 805 18.36 -13.21 -4.13
CA GLU A 805 19.43 -12.19 -4.11
C GLU A 805 20.15 -12.12 -5.47
N SER A 806 20.47 -13.28 -6.04
CA SER A 806 21.16 -13.36 -7.34
C SER A 806 20.30 -12.86 -8.51
N TRP A 807 18.98 -12.88 -8.39
CA TRP A 807 18.05 -12.41 -9.42
C TRP A 807 17.73 -10.91 -9.28
N LEU A 808 17.82 -10.37 -8.07
CA LEU A 808 17.55 -8.95 -7.82
C LEU A 808 18.79 -8.06 -8.04
N HIS A 809 20.01 -8.61 -7.79
CA HIS A 809 21.24 -7.81 -7.66
C HIS A 809 22.44 -8.32 -8.47
N SER A 810 22.26 -9.20 -9.48
CA SER A 810 23.36 -9.66 -10.33
C SER A 810 23.86 -8.57 -11.26
N PHE A 811 25.10 -8.13 -11.04
CA PHE A 811 25.83 -7.20 -11.91
C PHE A 811 26.93 -7.87 -12.78
N SER A 812 27.09 -9.20 -12.79
CA SER A 812 28.15 -9.87 -13.51
C SER A 812 27.71 -10.36 -14.88
N ARG A 813 28.36 -9.84 -15.92
CA ARG A 813 28.38 -10.35 -17.30
C ARG A 813 29.37 -11.51 -17.38
N GLU A 814 28.99 -12.71 -16.99
CA GLU A 814 29.85 -13.86 -17.28
C GLU A 814 29.20 -14.92 -18.19
N ASP A 815 27.89 -14.92 -18.45
CA ASP A 815 27.25 -15.77 -19.46
C ASP A 815 26.02 -15.09 -20.08
N GLY A 816 26.18 -13.99 -20.77
CA GLY A 816 25.31 -13.53 -21.87
C GLY A 816 23.81 -13.26 -21.62
N GLU A 817 23.19 -13.72 -20.54
CA GLU A 817 21.77 -13.50 -20.25
C GLU A 817 21.55 -12.70 -18.95
N LEU A 818 20.90 -11.56 -19.09
CA LEU A 818 20.42 -10.77 -17.94
C LEU A 818 19.27 -11.54 -17.25
N LYS A 819 19.50 -11.98 -16.01
CA LYS A 819 18.47 -12.56 -15.14
C LYS A 819 17.50 -11.45 -14.71
N ILE A 820 16.40 -11.27 -15.44
CA ILE A 820 15.37 -10.26 -15.11
C ILE A 820 14.08 -10.97 -14.72
N LEU A 821 13.59 -10.71 -13.50
CA LEU A 821 12.27 -11.18 -13.05
C LEU A 821 11.17 -10.30 -13.62
N SER A 822 10.20 -10.90 -14.30
CA SER A 822 8.97 -10.24 -14.71
C SER A 822 8.12 -9.85 -13.48
N LEU A 823 7.19 -8.90 -13.64
CA LEU A 823 6.29 -8.48 -12.57
C LEU A 823 5.47 -9.66 -12.01
N VAL A 824 5.03 -10.56 -12.87
CA VAL A 824 4.25 -11.75 -12.47
C VAL A 824 5.11 -12.72 -11.63
N GLN A 825 6.38 -12.94 -12.02
CA GLN A 825 7.29 -13.76 -11.22
C GLN A 825 7.58 -13.12 -9.86
N ARG A 826 7.78 -11.80 -9.78
CA ARG A 826 7.95 -11.09 -8.50
C ARG A 826 6.74 -11.24 -7.58
N LEU A 827 5.53 -11.15 -8.14
CA LEU A 827 4.28 -11.37 -7.39
C LEU A 827 4.16 -12.82 -6.89
N ASN A 828 4.44 -13.81 -7.75
CA ASN A 828 4.37 -15.21 -7.36
C ASN A 828 5.39 -15.54 -6.26
N ILE A 829 6.63 -15.07 -6.38
CA ILE A 829 7.66 -15.22 -5.35
C ILE A 829 7.20 -14.60 -4.02
N ALA A 830 6.60 -13.41 -4.05
CA ALA A 830 6.06 -12.77 -2.87
C ALA A 830 4.95 -13.62 -2.22
N ILE A 831 4.01 -14.16 -3.00
CA ILE A 831 2.92 -15.03 -2.53
C ILE A 831 3.49 -16.32 -1.91
N ASP A 832 4.49 -16.93 -2.54
CA ASP A 832 5.12 -18.17 -2.05
C ASP A 832 5.78 -17.95 -0.69
N VAL A 833 6.52 -16.85 -0.53
CA VAL A 833 7.16 -16.49 0.74
C VAL A 833 6.10 -16.21 1.81
N ALA A 834 5.03 -15.45 1.49
CA ALA A 834 3.92 -15.22 2.42
C ALA A 834 3.28 -16.53 2.88
N SER A 835 3.05 -17.46 1.95
CA SER A 835 2.48 -18.80 2.25
C SER A 835 3.38 -19.62 3.19
N ALA A 836 4.70 -19.53 3.01
CA ALA A 836 5.66 -20.16 3.91
C ALA A 836 5.63 -19.56 5.32
N MET A 837 5.58 -18.21 5.41
CA MET A 837 5.52 -17.50 6.70
C MET A 837 4.21 -17.74 7.44
N ASP A 838 3.09 -17.73 6.73
CA ASP A 838 1.78 -18.07 7.30
C ASP A 838 1.79 -19.49 7.90
N TYR A 839 2.36 -20.46 7.18
CA TYR A 839 2.52 -21.82 7.68
C TYR A 839 3.36 -21.89 8.95
N LEU A 840 4.51 -21.23 9.00
CA LEU A 840 5.41 -21.23 10.16
C LEU A 840 4.78 -20.57 11.40
N HIS A 841 4.04 -19.48 11.19
CA HIS A 841 3.47 -18.69 12.28
C HIS A 841 2.18 -19.29 12.82
N HIS A 842 1.36 -19.93 11.97
CA HIS A 842 -0.02 -20.26 12.31
C HIS A 842 -0.38 -21.74 12.18
N HIS A 843 0.36 -22.52 11.37
CA HIS A 843 0.00 -23.92 11.08
C HIS A 843 0.93 -24.95 11.73
N CYS A 844 2.00 -24.51 12.39
CA CYS A 844 2.86 -25.36 13.19
C CYS A 844 2.29 -25.59 14.59
N GLN A 845 2.55 -26.75 15.21
CA GLN A 845 2.10 -27.04 16.60
C GLN A 845 2.58 -25.97 17.61
N GLN A 846 3.74 -25.39 17.37
CA GLN A 846 4.26 -24.21 18.05
C GLN A 846 4.68 -23.21 16.99
N PRO A 847 4.29 -21.92 17.11
CA PRO A 847 4.71 -20.92 16.16
C PRO A 847 6.24 -20.81 16.07
N ILE A 848 6.74 -20.80 14.85
CA ILE A 848 8.16 -20.72 14.54
C ILE A 848 8.43 -19.34 13.92
N VAL A 849 9.32 -18.56 14.55
CA VAL A 849 9.78 -17.28 14.03
C VAL A 849 11.10 -17.50 13.30
N HIS A 850 11.20 -17.12 12.05
CA HIS A 850 12.37 -17.33 11.20
C HIS A 850 13.57 -16.46 11.63
N CYS A 851 13.33 -15.21 11.98
CA CYS A 851 14.29 -14.21 12.46
C CYS A 851 15.34 -13.71 11.44
N ASP A 852 15.43 -14.26 10.24
CA ASP A 852 16.43 -13.85 9.22
C ASP A 852 15.87 -13.91 7.79
N LEU A 853 14.68 -13.37 7.59
CA LEU A 853 14.05 -13.33 6.27
C LEU A 853 14.68 -12.23 5.40
N LYS A 854 15.32 -12.65 4.28
CA LYS A 854 16.02 -11.78 3.32
C LYS A 854 16.16 -12.50 1.97
N PRO A 855 16.49 -11.81 0.85
CA PRO A 855 16.57 -12.42 -0.48
C PRO A 855 17.55 -13.58 -0.61
N SER A 856 18.67 -13.58 0.13
CA SER A 856 19.64 -14.68 0.10
C SER A 856 19.12 -15.99 0.71
N ASN A 857 18.09 -15.92 1.55
CA ASN A 857 17.45 -17.07 2.20
C ASN A 857 16.18 -17.53 1.49
N ILE A 858 15.84 -16.93 0.34
CA ILE A 858 14.76 -17.35 -0.56
C ILE A 858 15.40 -18.02 -1.76
N LEU A 859 15.14 -19.30 -1.94
CA LEU A 859 15.70 -20.11 -3.03
C LEU A 859 14.63 -20.43 -4.07
N LEU A 860 15.03 -20.54 -5.34
CA LEU A 860 14.13 -20.76 -6.47
C LEU A 860 14.36 -22.14 -7.09
N ASP A 861 13.29 -22.90 -7.27
CA ASP A 861 13.33 -24.21 -7.94
C ASP A 861 13.30 -24.08 -9.48
N ASN A 862 13.20 -25.20 -10.20
CA ASN A 862 13.14 -25.22 -11.68
C ASN A 862 11.98 -24.41 -12.25
N ASP A 863 10.86 -24.36 -11.56
CA ASP A 863 9.62 -23.69 -11.99
C ASP A 863 9.54 -22.24 -11.49
N MET A 864 10.62 -21.69 -10.93
CA MET A 864 10.69 -20.36 -10.32
C MET A 864 9.77 -20.20 -9.10
N ILE A 865 9.39 -21.29 -8.43
CA ILE A 865 8.65 -21.28 -7.17
C ILE A 865 9.64 -20.97 -6.04
N ALA A 866 9.23 -20.08 -5.13
CA ALA A 866 10.10 -19.69 -4.03
C ALA A 866 9.97 -20.60 -2.81
N HIS A 867 11.14 -20.95 -2.23
CA HIS A 867 11.25 -21.75 -1.02
C HIS A 867 12.09 -21.01 0.02
N VAL A 868 11.53 -20.86 1.23
CA VAL A 868 12.23 -20.22 2.37
C VAL A 868 13.18 -21.23 3.00
N GLY A 869 14.43 -20.83 3.20
CA GLY A 869 15.50 -21.64 3.78
C GLY A 869 16.30 -20.91 4.86
N ASP A 870 17.33 -21.57 5.38
CA ASP A 870 18.25 -21.09 6.43
C ASP A 870 17.57 -20.76 7.78
N PHE A 871 17.13 -21.80 8.47
CA PHE A 871 16.50 -21.72 9.79
C PHE A 871 17.50 -21.61 10.97
N GLY A 872 18.74 -21.23 10.72
CA GLY A 872 19.81 -21.20 11.72
C GLY A 872 19.58 -20.22 12.89
N LEU A 873 18.70 -19.21 12.68
CA LEU A 873 18.29 -18.25 13.71
C LEU A 873 16.85 -18.45 14.18
N ALA A 874 16.13 -19.46 13.67
CA ALA A 874 14.72 -19.69 13.99
C ALA A 874 14.48 -19.93 15.50
N ARG A 875 13.31 -19.53 15.98
CA ARG A 875 12.89 -19.67 17.39
C ARG A 875 11.46 -20.16 17.49
N PHE A 876 11.22 -21.06 18.47
CA PHE A 876 9.89 -21.44 18.90
C PHE A 876 9.37 -20.46 19.93
N ILE A 877 8.12 -20.03 19.79
CA ILE A 877 7.45 -19.20 20.81
C ILE A 877 6.89 -20.15 21.86
N GLN A 878 7.53 -20.20 23.05
CA GLN A 878 7.00 -20.90 24.22
C GLN A 878 6.24 -19.91 25.11
N GLU A 879 5.05 -20.29 25.56
CA GLU A 879 4.34 -19.59 26.62
C GLU A 879 5.18 -19.64 27.92
N ALA A 880 5.35 -18.47 28.48
CA ALA A 880 6.05 -18.09 29.69
C ALA A 880 6.33 -19.17 30.74
N THR A 881 7.58 -19.57 30.94
CA THR A 881 8.18 -19.81 32.25
C THR A 881 9.70 -19.58 32.20
N THR A 882 10.17 -18.76 33.18
CA THR A 882 11.54 -18.58 33.68
C THR A 882 12.60 -17.91 32.81
N GLN A 883 13.08 -16.81 33.39
CA GLN A 883 14.38 -16.15 33.28
C GLN A 883 15.43 -16.89 32.45
N GLN A 884 15.76 -16.36 31.28
CA GLN A 884 17.07 -16.58 30.69
C GLN A 884 17.72 -15.24 30.34
N THR A 885 18.88 -15.07 30.90
CA THR A 885 19.84 -14.01 30.83
C THR A 885 20.02 -13.40 29.46
N SER A 886 19.91 -12.08 29.46
CA SER A 886 20.23 -11.17 28.36
C SER A 886 21.70 -11.31 27.90
N SER A 887 21.91 -11.91 26.74
CA SER A 887 23.09 -11.55 25.93
C SER A 887 22.58 -10.63 24.80
N PHE A 888 23.07 -9.41 24.75
CA PHE A 888 22.89 -8.47 23.67
C PHE A 888 23.56 -9.02 22.38
N VAL A 889 22.85 -9.88 21.66
CA VAL A 889 23.22 -10.27 20.29
C VAL A 889 22.10 -9.78 19.37
N LEU A 890 22.48 -8.93 18.43
CA LEU A 890 21.58 -8.45 17.38
C LEU A 890 20.94 -9.68 16.69
N LYS A 891 19.61 -9.79 16.71
CA LYS A 891 18.88 -10.94 16.17
C LYS A 891 18.39 -10.61 14.77
N GLY A 892 19.05 -11.14 13.73
CA GLY A 892 18.70 -10.95 12.32
C GLY A 892 19.72 -10.12 11.53
N THR A 893 19.47 -9.94 10.24
CA THR A 893 20.34 -9.20 9.31
C THR A 893 20.01 -7.70 9.33
N ILE A 894 21.04 -6.86 9.39
CA ILE A 894 20.91 -5.39 9.36
C ILE A 894 20.12 -4.96 8.11
N GLY A 895 19.15 -4.08 8.31
CA GLY A 895 18.23 -3.59 7.26
C GLY A 895 16.92 -4.38 7.16
N TYR A 896 16.90 -5.65 7.57
CA TYR A 896 15.69 -6.50 7.55
C TYR A 896 15.13 -6.75 8.96
N ALA A 897 15.99 -6.73 9.99
CA ALA A 897 15.55 -6.94 11.36
C ALA A 897 14.68 -5.77 11.86
N PRO A 898 13.59 -6.05 12.59
CA PRO A 898 12.72 -5.02 13.12
C PRO A 898 13.45 -4.17 14.19
N PRO A 899 13.16 -2.86 14.29
CA PRO A 899 13.88 -1.94 15.18
C PRO A 899 13.78 -2.32 16.65
N GLU A 900 12.67 -2.95 17.08
CA GLU A 900 12.47 -3.40 18.46
C GLU A 900 13.46 -4.51 18.88
N TYR A 901 14.03 -5.26 17.95
CA TYR A 901 15.07 -6.26 18.28
C TYR A 901 16.38 -5.59 18.73
N GLY A 902 16.68 -4.40 18.17
CA GLY A 902 17.77 -3.55 18.60
C GLY A 902 17.59 -2.94 20.00
N MET A 903 16.33 -2.81 20.45
CA MET A 903 15.97 -2.30 21.78
C MET A 903 15.85 -3.43 22.84
N GLY A 904 16.17 -4.67 22.52
CA GLY A 904 16.15 -5.79 23.44
C GLY A 904 14.81 -6.49 23.60
N SER A 905 13.83 -6.24 22.72
CA SER A 905 12.52 -6.91 22.74
C SER A 905 12.61 -8.41 22.47
N LYS A 906 11.59 -9.16 22.90
CA LYS A 906 11.47 -10.58 22.60
C LYS A 906 11.19 -10.80 21.11
N VAL A 907 11.69 -11.91 20.58
CA VAL A 907 11.40 -12.37 19.21
C VAL A 907 9.90 -12.66 19.08
N SER A 908 9.28 -12.20 17.98
CA SER A 908 7.85 -12.36 17.72
C SER A 908 7.58 -12.59 16.23
N THR A 909 6.43 -13.16 15.91
CA THR A 909 5.96 -13.33 14.51
C THR A 909 5.82 -11.97 13.79
N HIS A 910 5.52 -10.88 14.53
CA HIS A 910 5.50 -9.53 13.97
C HIS A 910 6.87 -9.09 13.44
N GLY A 911 7.96 -9.59 14.03
CA GLY A 911 9.30 -9.32 13.53
C GLY A 911 9.55 -9.92 12.14
N ASP A 912 9.08 -11.14 11.88
CA ASP A 912 9.15 -11.73 10.53
C ASP A 912 8.23 -11.01 9.54
N VAL A 913 7.05 -10.56 9.97
CA VAL A 913 6.15 -9.73 9.14
C VAL A 913 6.82 -8.42 8.75
N TYR A 914 7.55 -7.79 9.68
CA TYR A 914 8.36 -6.61 9.36
C TYR A 914 9.44 -6.93 8.32
N SER A 915 10.22 -8.01 8.54
CA SER A 915 11.26 -8.45 7.60
C SER A 915 10.70 -8.80 6.22
N TYR A 916 9.51 -9.41 6.19
CA TYR A 916 8.78 -9.68 4.94
C TYR A 916 8.32 -8.39 4.25
N GLY A 917 7.89 -7.39 5.00
CA GLY A 917 7.57 -6.07 4.47
C GLY A 917 8.77 -5.42 3.77
N ILE A 918 9.95 -5.47 4.39
CA ILE A 918 11.21 -4.96 3.78
C ILE A 918 11.58 -5.78 2.54
N LEU A 919 11.44 -7.11 2.58
CA LEU A 919 11.67 -8.00 1.44
C LEU A 919 10.74 -7.66 0.25
N LEU A 920 9.47 -7.39 0.50
CA LEU A 920 8.53 -6.95 -0.54
C LEU A 920 8.98 -5.63 -1.18
N LEU A 921 9.36 -4.66 -0.36
CA LEU A 921 9.85 -3.38 -0.87
C LEU A 921 11.07 -3.59 -1.78
N GLU A 922 11.98 -4.48 -1.42
CA GLU A 922 13.16 -4.81 -2.22
C GLU A 922 12.81 -5.56 -3.50
N ILE A 923 11.92 -6.57 -3.46
CA ILE A 923 11.45 -7.31 -4.65
C ILE A 923 10.90 -6.36 -5.72
N PHE A 924 10.12 -5.34 -5.31
CA PHE A 924 9.46 -4.44 -6.26
C PHE A 924 10.27 -3.21 -6.63
N THR A 925 11.23 -2.80 -5.83
CA THR A 925 12.09 -1.64 -6.12
C THR A 925 13.45 -2.02 -6.70
N GLY A 926 13.93 -3.24 -6.46
CA GLY A 926 15.30 -3.67 -6.76
C GLY A 926 16.35 -2.96 -5.91
N LYS A 927 15.98 -2.32 -4.79
CA LYS A 927 16.87 -1.59 -3.90
C LYS A 927 17.04 -2.33 -2.58
N ARG A 928 18.28 -2.54 -2.13
CA ARG A 928 18.57 -3.13 -0.82
C ARG A 928 18.24 -2.15 0.31
N PRO A 929 17.72 -2.60 1.45
CA PRO A 929 17.48 -1.73 2.61
C PRO A 929 18.78 -1.14 3.18
N THR A 930 19.94 -1.73 2.83
CA THR A 930 21.29 -1.30 3.23
C THR A 930 22.04 -0.51 2.18
N ASP A 931 21.38 -0.16 1.06
CA ASP A 931 21.99 0.67 0.03
C ASP A 931 22.44 2.02 0.60
N GLU A 932 23.52 2.56 0.04
CA GLU A 932 24.12 3.81 0.54
C GLU A 932 23.14 4.98 0.56
N MET A 933 22.15 4.97 -0.32
CA MET A 933 21.10 5.98 -0.39
C MET A 933 20.20 6.05 0.87
N PHE A 934 20.27 5.06 1.76
CA PHE A 934 19.45 4.99 2.99
C PHE A 934 20.24 5.29 4.27
N LYS A 935 21.51 5.72 4.17
CA LYS A 935 22.41 5.93 5.33
C LYS A 935 22.05 7.14 6.20
N ASP A 936 21.39 8.18 5.66
CA ASP A 936 21.16 9.45 6.37
C ASP A 936 19.72 9.60 6.92
N GLY A 937 19.18 8.53 7.51
CA GLY A 937 17.86 8.56 8.17
C GLY A 937 16.67 8.37 7.22
N LEU A 938 16.90 8.09 5.95
CA LEU A 938 15.89 7.63 5.01
C LEU A 938 15.85 6.09 5.04
N SER A 939 14.68 5.50 5.19
CA SER A 939 14.51 4.04 5.08
C SER A 939 13.95 3.66 3.70
N LEU A 940 14.14 2.38 3.30
CA LEU A 940 13.49 1.83 2.10
C LEU A 940 11.96 1.99 2.16
N HIS A 941 11.38 1.84 3.36
CA HIS A 941 9.96 2.10 3.60
C HIS A 941 9.58 3.56 3.29
N ASP A 942 10.35 4.54 3.77
CA ASP A 942 10.06 5.95 3.50
C ASP A 942 10.24 6.29 2.02
N TYR A 943 11.21 5.67 1.36
CA TYR A 943 11.42 5.79 -0.08
C TYR A 943 10.18 5.34 -0.86
N VAL A 944 9.66 4.13 -0.58
CA VAL A 944 8.47 3.60 -1.27
C VAL A 944 7.21 4.37 -0.88
N LYS A 945 7.05 4.75 0.39
CA LYS A 945 5.93 5.59 0.85
C LYS A 945 5.88 6.92 0.09
N ARG A 946 7.03 7.56 -0.09
CA ARG A 946 7.14 8.78 -0.92
C ARG A 946 6.83 8.50 -2.40
N ALA A 947 7.28 7.35 -2.93
CA ALA A 947 7.02 6.95 -4.31
C ALA A 947 5.54 6.62 -4.57
N LEU A 948 4.86 5.93 -3.64
CA LEU A 948 3.43 5.62 -3.72
C LEU A 948 2.56 6.88 -3.60
N LEU A 949 2.89 7.76 -2.66
CA LEU A 949 2.26 9.08 -2.57
C LEU A 949 2.46 9.87 -3.87
N ARG A 950 3.68 9.83 -4.46
CA ARG A 950 3.97 10.45 -5.75
C ARG A 950 3.17 9.82 -6.89
N ARG A 951 2.95 8.50 -6.90
CA ARG A 951 2.23 7.80 -7.98
C ARG A 951 0.71 8.01 -7.90
N GLN A 952 0.10 7.95 -6.73
CA GLN A 952 -1.31 8.35 -6.55
C GLN A 952 -1.54 9.78 -7.00
N ILE A 953 -0.59 10.65 -6.72
CA ILE A 953 -0.62 12.06 -7.11
C ILE A 953 -0.23 12.24 -8.59
N SER A 954 0.72 11.43 -9.13
CA SER A 954 1.13 11.42 -10.54
C SER A 954 0.02 10.91 -11.46
N ASP A 955 -0.76 9.93 -11.05
CA ASP A 955 -1.92 9.47 -11.83
C ASP A 955 -3.01 10.54 -11.86
N TYR A 956 -3.17 11.28 -10.77
CA TYR A 956 -4.06 12.46 -10.71
C TYR A 956 -3.52 13.64 -11.55
N VAL A 957 -2.20 13.85 -11.61
CA VAL A 957 -1.54 14.93 -12.36
C VAL A 957 -1.27 14.53 -13.81
N ASN A 958 -0.96 13.27 -14.11
CA ASN A 958 -0.81 12.81 -15.50
C ASN A 958 -2.12 12.87 -16.28
N LEU A 959 -3.28 12.71 -15.62
CA LEU A 959 -4.57 13.09 -16.22
C LEU A 959 -4.65 14.58 -16.55
N TYR A 960 -3.90 15.44 -15.84
CA TYR A 960 -3.93 16.89 -16.00
C TYR A 960 -2.69 17.49 -16.70
N THR A 961 -1.64 16.73 -16.95
CA THR A 961 -0.36 17.26 -17.51
C THR A 961 0.16 16.52 -18.75
N THR A 962 -0.55 15.50 -19.26
CA THR A 962 -0.14 14.87 -20.51
C THR A 962 -0.36 15.80 -21.69
N ASP A 963 0.68 16.57 -21.97
CA ASP A 963 1.04 16.98 -23.32
C ASP A 963 2.43 16.43 -23.62
N THR A 964 2.47 15.53 -24.56
CA THR A 964 3.65 15.05 -25.31
C THR A 964 4.54 16.17 -25.76
#